data_7a9c75767e9ef2b3009d10f92a1f0f99
#
_entry.id   7a9c75767e9ef2b3009d10f92a1f0f99
#
_cell.length_a   1.000
_cell.length_b   1.000
_cell.length_c   1.000
_cell.angle_alpha   90.00
_cell.angle_beta   90.00
_cell.angle_gamma   90.00
#
_symmetry.space_group_name_H-M   'P 1'
#
loop_
_entity.id
_entity.type
_entity.pdbx_description
1 polymer ?
#
loop_
_entity_poly.entity_id
_entity_poly.type
_entity_poly.pdbx_seq_one_letter_code
_entity_poly.pdbx_strand_id
1 'polypeptide(L)'
;MSKKYVYLFSEGNATMRELLGGKGANLAEMTKIIGADVVPQGFTITTEACTQYYEDGRRINDDIQAQINEYIVKMEEITGKKFGDKENPLLVSVRSGARASMPGMMDTILNLGLNEEVVNTMAAKSGNPRWAWDCYRRFIQMYSDVVMEVGKKYFEELIDKMKEEKGVTQDVELTADDLKVLANQFKAEYKAKIGEEFPSDPKVQLMGAIQAVFRSWDNPRANVYRRDNDIPYSWGTAVNVQSMAFGNMGDDCGTGVAFTRDPATGEKKLMGEFLTNAQGEDVVAGVRTPMPIAQMKEKFPAAYDKFTEICSRLENHYRDMQDMEFTVENQKLYMLQTRNGKRTAQAALKIACDLVDEGMISEKEAVAMIDPRNLDTLLHPQFDQKALKAATPVGKALPASPGAACGKVVFTAEDAKEWGAKGEKVILVRLETSPEDIEGMKAAQGILTVRGGMTSHAAVVARGMGTCCVSGCSEINMDEENKKFVLSGKTYVEGDYISLDGSTGNIYDGVIPTVDASIGGEFGRIMAWADKYRTLKVRTNADTPADAIRARELGAEGIGLCRTEHMFFEADRIAAIREMICSDTVEQREKALAKLEPMQQGDFEALYEAMEGYGVTIRFLDPPLHEFVPTEEKDIELLANTQGKTVEEIKAIIASLHEFNPMMGHRGCRLAVTYPEIAAMQTRAVIKAAINVSKKLGTKIVPEIMIPLVGEVKELAYVKKVVCETADKVIAEAGSDLKYQVGTMIEIPRAALTADEIAKEAEFFSFGTNDLTQMTFGFSRDDAGKFLDAYYDRKIYENDPFAKIDQIGVGKLVKMAAELGRSARPDIKLGICGEHGGDPSSVEFCHKVGLTYVSCSPFRVPIARLAAAQASIKDNK
;
A
#
# COMPACT_ATOMS: atom_id res chain seq x y z
N MET A 1 31.89 23.84 -13.60
CA MET A 1 32.28 23.06 -12.39
C MET A 1 31.67 21.67 -12.50
N SER A 2 32.46 20.61 -12.27
CA SER A 2 31.92 19.24 -12.26
C SER A 2 30.96 19.07 -11.09
N LYS A 3 29.93 18.24 -11.28
CA LYS A 3 28.93 17.94 -10.25
C LYS A 3 29.56 17.17 -9.10
N LYS A 4 29.17 17.49 -7.86
CA LYS A 4 29.65 16.78 -6.68
C LYS A 4 28.79 15.54 -6.45
N TYR A 5 29.42 14.35 -6.51
CA TYR A 5 28.78 13.06 -6.34
C TYR A 5 29.10 12.36 -5.02
N VAL A 6 30.09 12.86 -4.30
CA VAL A 6 30.58 12.24 -3.06
C VAL A 6 30.68 13.26 -1.95
N TYR A 7 30.22 12.90 -0.74
CA TYR A 7 30.19 13.75 0.44
C TYR A 7 30.76 12.99 1.64
N LEU A 8 31.66 13.63 2.40
CA LEU A 8 32.02 13.13 3.72
C LEU A 8 30.82 13.23 4.66
N PHE A 9 30.75 12.39 5.69
CA PHE A 9 29.69 12.51 6.70
C PHE A 9 29.68 13.92 7.33
N SER A 10 30.86 14.51 7.56
CA SER A 10 31.00 15.88 8.08
C SER A 10 30.51 16.95 7.12
N GLU A 11 30.32 16.67 5.85
CA GLU A 11 29.84 17.62 4.84
C GLU A 11 28.32 17.60 4.65
N GLY A 12 27.62 16.64 5.26
CA GLY A 12 26.19 16.45 5.10
C GLY A 12 25.37 16.80 6.32
N ASN A 13 24.03 16.69 6.19
CA ASN A 13 23.09 16.86 7.28
C ASN A 13 21.75 16.15 6.96
N ALA A 14 20.82 16.16 7.93
CA ALA A 14 19.53 15.48 7.79
C ALA A 14 18.63 16.02 6.67
N THR A 15 18.82 17.27 6.23
CA THR A 15 18.01 17.87 5.15
C THR A 15 18.42 17.38 3.76
N MET A 16 19.55 16.69 3.64
CA MET A 16 20.09 16.18 2.38
C MET A 16 19.62 14.76 2.07
N ARG A 17 18.50 14.35 2.59
CA ARG A 17 17.97 12.99 2.44
C ARG A 17 17.76 12.57 0.97
N GLU A 18 17.37 13.51 0.12
CA GLU A 18 17.17 13.23 -1.31
C GLU A 18 18.47 12.85 -2.00
N LEU A 19 19.56 13.48 -1.61
CA LEU A 19 20.89 13.32 -2.20
C LEU A 19 21.69 12.19 -1.55
N LEU A 20 21.68 12.12 -0.22
CA LEU A 20 22.49 11.18 0.55
C LEU A 20 21.73 9.88 0.91
N GLY A 21 20.43 9.79 0.61
CA GLY A 21 19.59 8.74 1.11
C GLY A 21 19.29 8.89 2.60
N GLY A 22 18.44 8.02 3.14
CA GLY A 22 18.09 8.07 4.57
C GLY A 22 19.27 7.78 5.48
N LYS A 23 20.01 6.72 5.20
CA LYS A 23 21.17 6.32 6.01
C LYS A 23 22.31 7.36 5.97
N GLY A 24 22.64 7.85 4.79
CA GLY A 24 23.72 8.83 4.62
C GLY A 24 23.44 10.16 5.30
N ALA A 25 22.20 10.67 5.16
CA ALA A 25 21.78 11.89 5.83
C ALA A 25 21.81 11.73 7.35
N ASN A 26 21.38 10.61 7.88
CA ASN A 26 21.39 10.33 9.32
C ASN A 26 22.80 10.13 9.88
N LEU A 27 23.68 9.47 9.13
CA LEU A 27 25.09 9.36 9.52
C LEU A 27 25.75 10.74 9.62
N ALA A 28 25.48 11.60 8.65
CA ALA A 28 25.97 12.99 8.66
C ALA A 28 25.41 13.78 9.85
N GLU A 29 24.10 13.71 10.09
CA GLU A 29 23.46 14.39 11.20
C GLU A 29 23.92 13.87 12.56
N MET A 30 24.03 12.55 12.70
CA MET A 30 24.50 11.91 13.92
C MET A 30 25.95 12.32 14.24
N THR A 31 26.80 12.47 13.24
CA THR A 31 28.17 12.98 13.41
C THR A 31 28.17 14.39 14.04
N LYS A 32 27.24 15.25 13.62
CA LYS A 32 27.11 16.60 14.19
C LYS A 32 26.61 16.60 15.63
N ILE A 33 25.66 15.68 15.95
CA ILE A 33 24.98 15.67 17.26
C ILE A 33 25.87 15.05 18.32
N ILE A 34 26.50 13.89 18.04
CA ILE A 34 27.19 13.07 19.03
C ILE A 34 28.69 12.99 18.84
N GLY A 35 29.20 13.49 17.72
CA GLY A 35 30.65 13.60 17.46
C GLY A 35 31.23 12.50 16.59
N ALA A 36 32.29 12.85 15.90
CA ALA A 36 33.01 11.96 14.99
C ALA A 36 33.77 10.83 15.70
N ASP A 37 34.01 10.96 17.00
CA ASP A 37 34.67 9.95 17.82
C ASP A 37 33.74 8.77 18.17
N VAL A 38 32.43 8.99 18.11
CA VAL A 38 31.40 7.97 18.39
C VAL A 38 30.84 7.37 17.11
N VAL A 39 30.86 8.11 16.00
CA VAL A 39 30.38 7.65 14.71
C VAL A 39 31.57 7.32 13.81
N PRO A 40 31.77 6.05 13.44
CA PRO A 40 32.82 5.71 12.49
C PRO A 40 32.67 6.52 11.21
N GLN A 41 33.72 7.23 10.82
CA GLN A 41 33.67 8.17 9.72
C GLN A 41 33.75 7.52 8.35
N GLY A 42 33.29 8.23 7.34
CA GLY A 42 33.26 7.76 5.98
C GLY A 42 32.67 8.79 5.03
N PHE A 43 32.23 8.31 3.88
CA PHE A 43 31.61 9.15 2.85
C PHE A 43 30.38 8.46 2.23
N THR A 44 29.53 9.29 1.63
CA THR A 44 28.35 8.84 0.92
C THR A 44 28.47 9.18 -0.56
N ILE A 45 28.25 8.18 -1.43
CA ILE A 45 28.13 8.35 -2.87
C ILE A 45 26.64 8.58 -3.14
N THR A 46 26.29 9.68 -3.81
CA THR A 46 24.94 10.19 -3.88
C THR A 46 23.97 9.35 -4.72
N THR A 47 22.67 9.57 -4.51
CA THR A 47 21.61 8.99 -5.35
C THR A 47 21.73 9.44 -6.81
N GLU A 48 22.24 10.64 -7.04
CA GLU A 48 22.49 11.17 -8.39
C GLU A 48 23.59 10.40 -9.12
N ALA A 49 24.59 9.89 -8.40
CA ALA A 49 25.62 9.01 -8.96
C ALA A 49 24.99 7.67 -9.42
N CYS A 50 24.01 7.16 -8.69
CA CYS A 50 23.25 5.97 -9.09
C CYS A 50 22.47 6.22 -10.39
N THR A 51 21.77 7.32 -10.48
CA THR A 51 21.04 7.72 -11.69
C THR A 51 21.99 7.85 -12.89
N GLN A 52 23.13 8.50 -12.69
CA GLN A 52 24.14 8.63 -13.73
C GLN A 52 24.73 7.28 -14.17
N TYR A 53 24.91 6.35 -13.23
CA TYR A 53 25.35 4.99 -13.53
C TYR A 53 24.41 4.29 -14.54
N TYR A 54 23.09 4.43 -14.35
CA TYR A 54 22.12 3.86 -15.30
C TYR A 54 22.07 4.61 -16.63
N GLU A 55 22.18 5.93 -16.63
CA GLU A 55 22.27 6.74 -17.85
C GLU A 55 23.50 6.40 -18.69
N ASP A 56 24.60 6.07 -18.04
CA ASP A 56 25.87 5.67 -18.68
C ASP A 56 25.91 4.18 -19.06
N GLY A 57 24.79 3.49 -19.09
CA GLY A 57 24.72 2.07 -19.48
C GLY A 57 25.26 1.12 -18.44
N ARG A 58 24.94 1.35 -17.17
CA ARG A 58 25.37 0.56 -15.99
C ARG A 58 26.88 0.59 -15.80
N ARG A 59 27.43 1.78 -15.91
CA ARG A 59 28.86 2.02 -15.73
C ARG A 59 29.10 3.25 -14.86
N ILE A 60 30.11 3.17 -13.98
CA ILE A 60 30.58 4.31 -13.21
C ILE A 60 31.54 5.10 -14.10
N ASN A 61 31.21 6.36 -14.42
CA ASN A 61 32.04 7.20 -15.26
C ASN A 61 33.32 7.67 -14.57
N ASP A 62 34.26 8.22 -15.37
CA ASP A 62 35.58 8.64 -14.86
C ASP A 62 35.51 9.75 -13.82
N ASP A 63 34.53 10.65 -13.90
CA ASP A 63 34.34 11.74 -12.93
C ASP A 63 33.92 11.18 -11.56
N ILE A 64 32.93 10.30 -11.53
CA ILE A 64 32.49 9.63 -10.29
C ILE A 64 33.61 8.81 -9.71
N GLN A 65 34.34 8.06 -10.56
CA GLN A 65 35.50 7.24 -10.13
C GLN A 65 36.59 8.13 -9.51
N ALA A 66 36.88 9.28 -10.10
CA ALA A 66 37.90 10.21 -9.59
C ALA A 66 37.49 10.77 -8.24
N GLN A 67 36.22 11.11 -8.05
CA GLN A 67 35.69 11.61 -6.76
C GLN A 67 35.76 10.50 -5.70
N ILE A 68 35.43 9.27 -6.03
CA ILE A 68 35.52 8.15 -5.09
C ILE A 68 36.99 7.98 -4.64
N ASN A 69 37.91 8.01 -5.57
CA ASN A 69 39.35 7.88 -5.27
C ASN A 69 39.85 9.02 -4.36
N GLU A 70 39.43 10.25 -4.63
CA GLU A 70 39.75 11.42 -3.79
C GLU A 70 39.21 11.27 -2.36
N TYR A 71 37.97 10.79 -2.22
CA TYR A 71 37.33 10.64 -0.91
C TYR A 71 37.85 9.46 -0.09
N ILE A 72 38.36 8.42 -0.74
CA ILE A 72 39.14 7.39 -0.05
C ILE A 72 40.38 7.99 0.62
N VAL A 73 41.12 8.86 -0.08
CA VAL A 73 42.26 9.56 0.50
C VAL A 73 41.87 10.42 1.67
N LYS A 74 40.79 11.18 1.56
CA LYS A 74 40.24 12.00 2.66
C LYS A 74 39.87 11.13 3.87
N MET A 75 39.28 9.98 3.64
CA MET A 75 38.93 9.04 4.68
C MET A 75 40.17 8.44 5.38
N GLU A 76 41.20 8.17 4.63
CA GLU A 76 42.47 7.73 5.17
C GLU A 76 43.08 8.79 6.10
N GLU A 77 43.00 10.07 5.72
CA GLU A 77 43.48 11.18 6.55
C GLU A 77 42.70 11.30 7.86
N ILE A 78 41.39 11.15 7.79
CA ILE A 78 40.49 11.26 8.96
C ILE A 78 40.72 10.09 9.95
N THR A 79 40.87 8.87 9.43
CA THR A 79 41.03 7.67 10.27
C THR A 79 42.45 7.41 10.73
N GLY A 80 43.43 7.99 10.07
CA GLY A 80 44.82 7.72 10.31
C GLY A 80 45.28 6.31 9.84
N LYS A 81 44.42 5.64 9.06
CA LYS A 81 44.63 4.30 8.51
C LYS A 81 44.62 4.40 6.98
N LYS A 82 45.24 3.44 6.32
CA LYS A 82 45.39 3.47 4.87
C LYS A 82 44.73 2.25 4.24
N PHE A 83 43.91 2.48 3.23
CA PHE A 83 43.19 1.42 2.53
C PHE A 83 44.17 0.58 1.69
N GLY A 84 44.22 -0.73 2.03
CA GLY A 84 45.17 -1.66 1.38
C GLY A 84 46.58 -1.62 1.93
N ASP A 85 46.84 -0.90 3.01
CA ASP A 85 48.14 -0.82 3.62
C ASP A 85 48.50 -2.13 4.34
N LYS A 86 49.78 -2.49 4.24
CA LYS A 86 50.29 -3.67 4.92
C LYS A 86 50.64 -3.43 6.39
N GLU A 87 50.81 -2.15 6.79
CA GLU A 87 51.22 -1.78 8.15
C GLU A 87 50.03 -1.33 9.04
N ASN A 88 49.16 -0.47 8.52
CA ASN A 88 48.01 0.05 9.25
C ASN A 88 46.79 0.08 8.35
N PRO A 89 46.17 -1.07 8.11
CA PRO A 89 45.09 -1.16 7.14
C PRO A 89 43.80 -0.54 7.61
N LEU A 90 43.13 0.21 6.69
CA LEU A 90 41.78 0.67 6.83
C LEU A 90 40.86 -0.39 6.25
N LEU A 91 39.88 -0.81 7.03
CA LEU A 91 38.77 -1.65 6.56
C LEU A 91 37.46 -0.83 6.56
N VAL A 92 36.62 -1.09 5.59
CA VAL A 92 35.38 -0.36 5.41
C VAL A 92 34.19 -1.29 5.21
N SER A 93 33.01 -0.78 5.55
CA SER A 93 31.74 -1.38 5.14
C SER A 93 31.17 -0.59 3.97
N VAL A 94 30.40 -1.27 3.11
CA VAL A 94 29.61 -0.65 2.04
C VAL A 94 28.16 -0.98 2.29
N ARG A 95 27.33 0.05 2.41
CA ARG A 95 25.89 -0.07 2.69
C ARG A 95 25.09 0.72 1.67
N SER A 96 23.99 0.16 1.23
CA SER A 96 23.01 0.90 0.45
C SER A 96 22.23 1.88 1.32
N GLY A 97 21.70 2.93 0.70
CA GLY A 97 20.88 3.90 1.41
C GLY A 97 19.94 4.63 0.47
N ALA A 98 18.75 4.09 0.24
CA ALA A 98 17.72 4.80 -0.52
C ALA A 98 17.06 5.88 0.32
N ARG A 99 16.37 6.81 -0.33
CA ARG A 99 15.58 7.86 0.32
C ARG A 99 14.51 7.27 1.24
N ALA A 100 13.86 6.18 0.79
CA ALA A 100 12.93 5.38 1.58
C ALA A 100 13.58 4.05 1.99
N SER A 101 13.23 3.55 3.18
CA SER A 101 13.75 2.26 3.65
C SER A 101 13.23 1.10 2.81
N MET A 102 14.13 0.23 2.36
CA MET A 102 13.83 -0.96 1.55
C MET A 102 14.46 -2.19 2.21
N PRO A 103 13.86 -2.75 3.29
CA PRO A 103 14.45 -3.85 4.04
C PRO A 103 14.66 -5.11 3.20
N GLY A 104 15.83 -5.72 3.32
CA GLY A 104 16.14 -6.97 2.64
C GLY A 104 16.29 -6.89 1.14
N MET A 105 16.19 -5.70 0.55
CA MET A 105 16.31 -5.51 -0.90
C MET A 105 17.74 -5.18 -1.33
N MET A 106 18.51 -4.57 -0.44
CA MET A 106 19.89 -4.16 -0.69
C MET A 106 20.73 -4.50 0.52
N ASP A 107 21.85 -5.20 0.29
CA ASP A 107 22.63 -5.79 1.36
C ASP A 107 23.82 -4.90 1.78
N THR A 108 24.36 -5.24 2.94
CA THR A 108 25.58 -4.64 3.50
C THR A 108 26.77 -5.57 3.25
N ILE A 109 27.92 -4.99 2.91
CA ILE A 109 29.17 -5.73 2.77
C ILE A 109 30.13 -5.19 3.81
N LEU A 110 30.63 -6.07 4.68
CA LEU A 110 31.55 -5.73 5.76
C LEU A 110 32.99 -6.14 5.41
N ASN A 111 33.93 -5.56 6.10
CA ASN A 111 35.36 -5.96 6.08
C ASN A 111 36.06 -5.80 4.73
N LEU A 112 35.63 -4.85 3.91
CA LEU A 112 36.28 -4.54 2.63
C LEU A 112 37.72 -4.02 2.87
N GLY A 113 38.62 -4.46 2.06
CA GLY A 113 40.06 -4.14 2.17
C GLY A 113 40.89 -5.33 2.61
N LEU A 114 40.29 -6.47 2.91
CA LEU A 114 41.00 -7.66 3.33
C LEU A 114 41.57 -8.44 2.16
N ASN A 115 42.82 -8.84 2.34
CA ASN A 115 43.50 -9.87 1.57
C ASN A 115 44.41 -10.64 2.52
N GLU A 116 45.12 -11.64 2.05
CA GLU A 116 45.92 -12.51 2.92
C GLU A 116 47.05 -11.75 3.66
N GLU A 117 47.69 -10.77 3.02
CA GLU A 117 48.71 -9.93 3.64
C GLU A 117 48.12 -9.05 4.76
N VAL A 118 47.00 -8.41 4.50
CA VAL A 118 46.30 -7.56 5.50
C VAL A 118 45.83 -8.39 6.70
N VAL A 119 45.28 -9.57 6.46
CA VAL A 119 44.86 -10.48 7.52
C VAL A 119 46.03 -10.89 8.42
N ASN A 120 47.15 -11.24 7.83
CA ASN A 120 48.33 -11.58 8.58
C ASN A 120 48.88 -10.41 9.41
N THR A 121 48.84 -9.19 8.86
CA THR A 121 49.21 -7.98 9.60
C THR A 121 48.26 -7.71 10.77
N MET A 122 46.98 -7.84 10.55
CA MET A 122 45.95 -7.67 11.62
C MET A 122 46.15 -8.70 12.72
N ALA A 123 46.39 -9.95 12.36
CA ALA A 123 46.64 -11.01 13.31
C ALA A 123 47.90 -10.73 14.18
N ALA A 124 48.99 -10.28 13.56
CA ALA A 124 50.24 -9.96 14.25
C ALA A 124 50.10 -8.72 15.16
N LYS A 125 49.51 -7.65 14.66
CA LYS A 125 49.33 -6.39 15.42
C LYS A 125 48.36 -6.48 16.57
N SER A 126 47.24 -7.15 16.38
CA SER A 126 46.22 -7.30 17.42
C SER A 126 46.55 -8.38 18.45
N GLY A 127 47.45 -9.30 18.12
CA GLY A 127 47.65 -10.50 18.90
C GLY A 127 46.42 -11.42 18.91
N ASN A 128 45.51 -11.24 17.98
CA ASN A 128 44.27 -11.98 17.90
C ASN A 128 44.06 -12.53 16.46
N PRO A 129 44.75 -13.60 16.11
CA PRO A 129 44.66 -14.20 14.77
C PRO A 129 43.24 -14.75 14.50
N ARG A 130 42.52 -15.20 15.51
CA ARG A 130 41.17 -15.68 15.35
C ARG A 130 40.24 -14.58 14.81
N TRP A 131 40.30 -13.39 15.37
CA TRP A 131 39.55 -12.24 14.91
C TRP A 131 39.82 -11.90 13.43
N ALA A 132 41.13 -11.83 13.09
CA ALA A 132 41.55 -11.48 11.74
C ALA A 132 41.02 -12.48 10.69
N TRP A 133 41.13 -13.76 10.97
CA TRP A 133 40.65 -14.81 10.06
C TRP A 133 39.13 -14.92 10.04
N ASP A 134 38.47 -14.63 11.16
CA ASP A 134 37.01 -14.54 11.20
C ASP A 134 36.50 -13.41 10.30
N CYS A 135 37.11 -12.24 10.36
CA CYS A 135 36.79 -11.12 9.46
C CYS A 135 36.98 -11.49 8.01
N TYR A 136 38.05 -12.21 7.68
CA TYR A 136 38.36 -12.59 6.29
C TYR A 136 37.36 -13.62 5.75
N ARG A 137 37.03 -14.65 6.49
CA ARG A 137 36.05 -15.65 6.04
C ARG A 137 34.69 -15.01 5.84
N ARG A 138 34.27 -14.10 6.72
CA ARG A 138 33.01 -13.34 6.61
C ARG A 138 33.01 -12.48 5.35
N PHE A 139 34.08 -11.79 5.09
CA PHE A 139 34.26 -10.97 3.92
C PHE A 139 34.13 -11.76 2.62
N ILE A 140 34.84 -12.89 2.53
CA ILE A 140 34.76 -13.74 1.34
C ILE A 140 33.36 -14.24 1.09
N GLN A 141 32.64 -14.67 2.14
CA GLN A 141 31.26 -15.13 2.04
C GLN A 141 30.33 -14.02 1.58
N MET A 142 30.36 -12.85 2.23
CA MET A 142 29.52 -11.72 1.88
C MET A 142 29.81 -11.19 0.48
N TYR A 143 31.04 -11.03 0.12
CA TYR A 143 31.42 -10.58 -1.23
C TYR A 143 30.94 -11.56 -2.29
N SER A 144 31.11 -12.84 -2.05
CA SER A 144 30.70 -13.90 -2.99
C SER A 144 29.16 -13.92 -3.13
N ASP A 145 28.45 -13.81 -2.04
CA ASP A 145 26.98 -13.84 -2.02
C ASP A 145 26.38 -12.55 -2.62
N VAL A 146 26.77 -11.40 -2.09
CA VAL A 146 26.17 -10.12 -2.43
C VAL A 146 26.68 -9.53 -3.74
N VAL A 147 28.00 -9.50 -3.95
CA VAL A 147 28.61 -8.88 -5.13
C VAL A 147 28.54 -9.79 -6.34
N MET A 148 28.83 -11.06 -6.14
CA MET A 148 28.99 -12.04 -7.24
C MET A 148 27.80 -13.00 -7.38
N GLU A 149 26.81 -12.89 -6.51
CA GLU A 149 25.56 -13.68 -6.57
C GLU A 149 25.78 -15.22 -6.54
N VAL A 150 26.81 -15.66 -5.86
CA VAL A 150 27.13 -17.10 -5.75
C VAL A 150 26.11 -17.84 -4.86
N GLY A 151 25.53 -17.15 -3.87
CA GLY A 151 24.63 -17.74 -2.89
C GLY A 151 25.36 -18.23 -1.63
N LYS A 152 24.90 -17.75 -0.48
CA LYS A 152 25.52 -18.02 0.82
C LYS A 152 25.44 -19.48 1.26
N LYS A 153 24.49 -20.25 0.77
CA LYS A 153 24.28 -21.65 1.17
C LYS A 153 25.54 -22.53 0.96
N TYR A 154 26.30 -22.30 -0.08
CA TYR A 154 27.51 -23.08 -0.37
C TYR A 154 28.57 -22.86 0.70
N PHE A 155 28.68 -21.67 1.23
CA PHE A 155 29.61 -21.29 2.28
C PHE A 155 29.12 -21.76 3.66
N GLU A 156 27.81 -21.66 3.93
CA GLU A 156 27.21 -22.18 5.15
C GLU A 156 27.39 -23.68 5.28
N GLU A 157 27.26 -24.43 4.19
CA GLU A 157 27.52 -25.88 4.14
C GLU A 157 28.98 -26.21 4.55
N LEU A 158 29.97 -25.42 4.11
CA LEU A 158 31.34 -25.58 4.47
C LEU A 158 31.58 -25.29 5.96
N ILE A 159 30.93 -24.27 6.50
CA ILE A 159 30.98 -23.95 7.94
C ILE A 159 30.39 -25.09 8.78
N ASP A 160 29.21 -25.56 8.40
CA ASP A 160 28.51 -26.63 9.12
C ASP A 160 29.31 -27.93 9.11
N LYS A 161 29.92 -28.27 7.97
CA LYS A 161 30.78 -29.44 7.85
C LYS A 161 32.01 -29.34 8.78
N MET A 162 32.62 -28.17 8.84
CA MET A 162 33.77 -27.95 9.74
C MET A 162 33.39 -28.04 11.20
N LYS A 163 32.22 -27.46 11.59
CA LYS A 163 31.70 -27.57 12.94
C LYS A 163 31.45 -29.02 13.34
N GLU A 164 30.86 -29.81 12.44
CA GLU A 164 30.62 -31.24 12.64
C GLU A 164 31.96 -32.00 12.82
N GLU A 165 32.94 -31.77 11.97
CA GLU A 165 34.28 -32.42 12.06
C GLU A 165 35.00 -32.05 13.34
N LYS A 166 34.82 -30.85 13.86
CA LYS A 166 35.49 -30.36 15.08
C LYS A 166 34.67 -30.61 16.36
N GLY A 167 33.43 -31.10 16.22
CA GLY A 167 32.55 -31.37 17.36
C GLY A 167 32.06 -30.12 18.09
N VAL A 168 31.94 -28.98 17.40
CA VAL A 168 31.48 -27.71 17.96
C VAL A 168 30.13 -27.33 17.34
N THR A 169 29.36 -26.48 18.05
CA THR A 169 28.02 -26.04 17.63
C THR A 169 27.96 -24.57 17.23
N GLN A 170 28.90 -23.75 17.72
CA GLN A 170 28.88 -22.29 17.48
C GLN A 170 30.12 -21.87 16.69
N ASP A 171 29.95 -20.86 15.82
CA ASP A 171 31.07 -20.28 15.05
C ASP A 171 32.20 -19.78 15.96
N VAL A 172 31.84 -19.20 17.11
CA VAL A 172 32.79 -18.65 18.08
C VAL A 172 33.73 -19.71 18.68
N GLU A 173 33.36 -20.99 18.60
CA GLU A 173 34.18 -22.11 19.10
C GLU A 173 35.26 -22.57 18.12
N LEU A 174 35.23 -22.10 16.86
CA LEU A 174 36.26 -22.40 15.86
C LEU A 174 37.54 -21.65 16.19
N THR A 175 38.70 -22.34 16.02
CA THR A 175 40.02 -21.76 16.28
C THR A 175 40.46 -20.89 15.12
N ALA A 176 41.56 -20.11 15.31
CA ALA A 176 42.20 -19.34 14.25
C ALA A 176 42.62 -20.21 13.07
N ASP A 177 43.19 -21.39 13.34
CA ASP A 177 43.59 -22.32 12.29
C ASP A 177 42.41 -22.90 11.54
N ASP A 178 41.30 -23.19 12.23
CA ASP A 178 40.08 -23.65 11.62
C ASP A 178 39.53 -22.59 10.65
N LEU A 179 39.52 -21.33 11.08
CA LEU A 179 39.03 -20.21 10.27
C LEU A 179 39.90 -19.90 9.07
N LYS A 180 41.21 -20.13 9.22
CA LYS A 180 42.17 -20.01 8.10
C LYS A 180 41.91 -21.07 7.01
N VAL A 181 41.68 -22.32 7.44
CA VAL A 181 41.31 -23.43 6.54
C VAL A 181 39.99 -23.10 5.86
N LEU A 182 39.03 -22.64 6.61
CA LEU A 182 37.69 -22.28 6.11
C LEU A 182 37.77 -21.14 5.09
N ALA A 183 38.54 -20.08 5.35
CA ALA A 183 38.77 -18.99 4.41
C ALA A 183 39.37 -19.48 3.10
N ASN A 184 40.30 -20.38 3.14
CA ASN A 184 40.87 -20.99 1.94
C ASN A 184 39.88 -21.87 1.18
N GLN A 185 39.01 -22.59 1.88
CA GLN A 185 37.92 -23.35 1.27
C GLN A 185 36.93 -22.40 0.60
N PHE A 186 36.61 -21.25 1.21
CA PHE A 186 35.76 -20.22 0.62
C PHE A 186 36.35 -19.63 -0.66
N LYS A 187 37.63 -19.35 -0.68
CA LYS A 187 38.34 -18.89 -1.91
C LYS A 187 38.26 -19.93 -3.02
N ALA A 188 38.43 -21.21 -2.69
CA ALA A 188 38.30 -22.30 -3.63
C ALA A 188 36.90 -22.42 -4.20
N GLU A 189 35.87 -22.27 -3.35
CA GLU A 189 34.47 -22.27 -3.75
C GLU A 189 34.15 -21.09 -4.69
N TYR A 190 34.64 -19.89 -4.35
CA TYR A 190 34.55 -18.70 -5.20
C TYR A 190 35.15 -18.97 -6.59
N LYS A 191 36.34 -19.48 -6.64
CA LYS A 191 37.06 -19.81 -7.90
C LYS A 191 36.30 -20.85 -8.71
N ALA A 192 35.76 -21.89 -8.05
CA ALA A 192 34.98 -22.93 -8.71
C ALA A 192 33.68 -22.37 -9.34
N LYS A 193 33.05 -21.42 -8.69
CA LYS A 193 31.76 -20.83 -9.16
C LYS A 193 31.95 -19.69 -10.16
N ILE A 194 32.98 -18.86 -9.98
CA ILE A 194 33.21 -17.64 -10.76
C ILE A 194 34.25 -17.86 -11.88
N GLY A 195 35.22 -18.79 -11.70
CA GLY A 195 36.26 -19.05 -12.67
C GLY A 195 37.52 -18.18 -12.52
N GLU A 196 37.52 -17.27 -11.54
CA GLU A 196 38.63 -16.36 -11.26
C GLU A 196 39.01 -16.42 -9.78
N GLU A 197 40.21 -16.02 -9.45
CA GLU A 197 40.67 -15.91 -8.07
C GLU A 197 39.89 -14.82 -7.34
N PHE A 198 39.67 -15.01 -6.02
CA PHE A 198 39.06 -14.00 -5.19
C PHE A 198 39.87 -12.71 -5.21
N PRO A 199 39.22 -11.51 -5.42
CA PRO A 199 39.99 -10.25 -5.57
C PRO A 199 40.83 -9.93 -4.33
N SER A 200 42.12 -9.67 -4.54
CA SER A 200 43.03 -9.27 -3.47
C SER A 200 43.30 -7.77 -3.42
N ASP A 201 43.00 -7.03 -4.49
CA ASP A 201 43.14 -5.59 -4.53
C ASP A 201 41.92 -4.91 -3.82
N PRO A 202 42.16 -4.17 -2.70
CA PRO A 202 41.08 -3.49 -1.99
C PRO A 202 40.24 -2.52 -2.85
N LYS A 203 40.87 -1.83 -3.81
CA LYS A 203 40.14 -0.92 -4.69
C LYS A 203 39.19 -1.65 -5.65
N VAL A 204 39.62 -2.81 -6.16
CA VAL A 204 38.78 -3.68 -6.99
C VAL A 204 37.59 -4.19 -6.17
N GLN A 205 37.86 -4.62 -4.93
CA GLN A 205 36.78 -5.04 -4.00
C GLN A 205 35.78 -3.93 -3.75
N LEU A 206 36.23 -2.73 -3.44
CA LEU A 206 35.40 -1.57 -3.17
C LEU A 206 34.54 -1.19 -4.36
N MET A 207 35.11 -1.11 -5.54
CA MET A 207 34.36 -0.77 -6.75
C MET A 207 33.36 -1.86 -7.12
N GLY A 208 33.69 -3.13 -6.92
CA GLY A 208 32.76 -4.24 -7.09
C GLY A 208 31.56 -4.13 -6.15
N ALA A 209 31.80 -3.78 -4.91
CA ALA A 209 30.75 -3.59 -3.91
C ALA A 209 29.84 -2.38 -4.24
N ILE A 210 30.42 -1.26 -4.64
CA ILE A 210 29.67 -0.06 -5.05
C ILE A 210 28.76 -0.36 -6.25
N GLN A 211 29.31 -1.02 -7.26
CA GLN A 211 28.55 -1.44 -8.45
C GLN A 211 27.42 -2.40 -8.09
N ALA A 212 27.65 -3.32 -7.16
CA ALA A 212 26.62 -4.26 -6.70
C ALA A 212 25.45 -3.53 -6.03
N VAL A 213 25.73 -2.51 -5.23
CA VAL A 213 24.69 -1.67 -4.61
C VAL A 213 23.89 -0.96 -5.69
N PHE A 214 24.52 -0.35 -6.66
CA PHE A 214 23.81 0.32 -7.76
C PHE A 214 22.96 -0.66 -8.58
N ARG A 215 23.49 -1.85 -8.88
CA ARG A 215 22.74 -2.90 -9.60
C ARG A 215 21.52 -3.36 -8.82
N SER A 216 21.60 -3.43 -7.49
CA SER A 216 20.50 -3.91 -6.65
C SER A 216 19.25 -3.02 -6.74
N TRP A 217 19.42 -1.75 -7.11
CA TRP A 217 18.31 -0.83 -7.30
C TRP A 217 17.34 -1.30 -8.39
N ASP A 218 17.83 -1.96 -9.43
CA ASP A 218 17.04 -2.42 -10.58
C ASP A 218 16.88 -3.95 -10.63
N ASN A 219 16.99 -4.63 -9.50
CA ASN A 219 16.71 -6.06 -9.48
C ASN A 219 15.19 -6.32 -9.39
N PRO A 220 14.68 -7.51 -9.80
CA PRO A 220 13.25 -7.80 -9.81
C PRO A 220 12.55 -7.59 -8.46
N ARG A 221 13.16 -8.01 -7.35
CA ARG A 221 12.61 -7.84 -6.00
C ARG A 221 12.48 -6.37 -5.63
N ALA A 222 13.52 -5.58 -5.91
CA ALA A 222 13.51 -4.15 -5.63
C ALA A 222 12.45 -3.42 -6.47
N ASN A 223 12.29 -3.80 -7.73
CA ASN A 223 11.28 -3.23 -8.62
C ASN A 223 9.85 -3.47 -8.11
N VAL A 224 9.56 -4.69 -7.66
CA VAL A 224 8.27 -5.05 -7.06
C VAL A 224 8.04 -4.26 -5.77
N TYR A 225 9.04 -4.24 -4.87
CA TYR A 225 8.94 -3.50 -3.61
C TYR A 225 8.67 -2.01 -3.83
N ARG A 226 9.40 -1.39 -4.77
CA ARG A 226 9.19 0.03 -5.08
C ARG A 226 7.78 0.31 -5.59
N ARG A 227 7.29 -0.52 -6.48
CA ARG A 227 5.92 -0.41 -7.00
C ARG A 227 4.88 -0.51 -5.88
N ASP A 228 5.03 -1.50 -5.00
CA ASP A 228 4.11 -1.74 -3.89
C ASP A 228 4.15 -0.62 -2.83
N ASN A 229 5.27 0.09 -2.73
CA ASN A 229 5.47 1.15 -1.71
C ASN A 229 5.57 2.55 -2.30
N ASP A 230 5.21 2.73 -3.58
CA ASP A 230 5.17 4.03 -4.25
C ASP A 230 6.50 4.79 -4.26
N ILE A 231 7.58 4.05 -4.46
CA ILE A 231 8.92 4.62 -4.51
C ILE A 231 9.33 4.78 -5.99
N PRO A 232 9.47 6.02 -6.49
CA PRO A 232 9.86 6.27 -7.89
C PRO A 232 11.23 5.67 -8.23
N TYR A 233 11.33 5.09 -9.40
CA TYR A 233 12.61 4.57 -9.91
C TYR A 233 13.68 5.66 -9.99
N SER A 234 13.29 6.89 -10.33
CA SER A 234 14.17 8.05 -10.47
C SER A 234 14.90 8.45 -9.19
N TRP A 235 14.45 7.98 -8.02
CA TRP A 235 15.10 8.33 -6.75
C TRP A 235 16.50 7.74 -6.63
N GLY A 236 16.74 6.52 -7.13
CA GLY A 236 18.02 5.85 -6.98
C GLY A 236 18.35 5.48 -5.54
N THR A 237 19.53 4.89 -5.35
CA THR A 237 20.08 4.60 -4.03
C THR A 237 21.43 5.27 -3.86
N ALA A 238 21.74 5.73 -2.64
CA ALA A 238 23.08 6.16 -2.26
C ALA A 238 23.89 4.96 -1.78
N VAL A 239 25.20 5.13 -1.72
CA VAL A 239 26.13 4.14 -1.19
C VAL A 239 26.94 4.77 -0.07
N ASN A 240 26.93 4.17 1.12
CA ASN A 240 27.69 4.62 2.28
C ASN A 240 28.93 3.76 2.45
N VAL A 241 30.09 4.39 2.42
CA VAL A 241 31.38 3.75 2.69
C VAL A 241 31.84 4.26 4.06
N GLN A 242 31.90 3.36 5.03
CA GLN A 242 32.14 3.71 6.42
C GLN A 242 33.28 2.87 7.01
N SER A 243 34.12 3.49 7.84
CA SER A 243 35.19 2.75 8.53
C SER A 243 34.57 1.70 9.48
N MET A 244 35.24 0.54 9.58
CA MET A 244 34.76 -0.54 10.43
C MET A 244 35.00 -0.28 11.91
N ALA A 245 34.04 -0.69 12.74
CA ALA A 245 34.21 -0.94 14.16
C ALA A 245 33.92 -2.42 14.40
N PHE A 246 34.71 -3.09 15.18
CA PHE A 246 34.71 -4.54 15.29
C PHE A 246 34.11 -5.01 16.62
N GLY A 247 32.96 -5.65 16.53
CA GLY A 247 32.28 -6.29 17.68
C GLY A 247 32.74 -7.73 17.92
N ASN A 248 33.64 -8.25 17.10
CA ASN A 248 34.08 -9.65 17.13
C ASN A 248 35.56 -9.86 17.55
N MET A 249 36.12 -8.89 18.26
CA MET A 249 37.52 -8.99 18.74
C MET A 249 37.70 -9.76 20.06
N GLY A 250 36.62 -10.24 20.63
CA GLY A 250 36.59 -10.95 21.89
C GLY A 250 35.40 -10.59 22.77
N ASP A 251 35.44 -11.01 24.04
CA ASP A 251 34.31 -10.83 24.96
C ASP A 251 34.11 -9.38 25.44
N ASP A 252 35.11 -8.51 25.24
CA ASP A 252 34.98 -7.06 25.49
C ASP A 252 34.39 -6.30 24.32
N CYS A 253 33.91 -7.01 23.33
CA CYS A 253 33.30 -6.47 22.12
C CYS A 253 31.91 -7.06 21.94
N GLY A 254 31.11 -6.34 21.18
CA GLY A 254 29.76 -6.78 20.84
C GLY A 254 29.08 -5.90 19.82
N THR A 255 27.90 -6.27 19.44
CA THR A 255 27.07 -5.51 18.49
C THR A 255 25.61 -5.66 18.87
N GLY A 256 24.79 -4.68 18.50
CA GLY A 256 23.39 -4.75 18.80
C GLY A 256 22.53 -3.76 18.00
N VAL A 257 21.25 -3.94 18.16
CA VAL A 257 20.20 -3.09 17.62
C VAL A 257 19.24 -2.71 18.73
N ALA A 258 18.74 -1.50 18.73
CA ALA A 258 17.81 -1.05 19.75
C ALA A 258 16.84 0.01 19.23
N PHE A 259 15.69 0.09 19.91
CA PHE A 259 14.66 1.09 19.70
C PHE A 259 14.48 1.91 20.97
N THR A 260 14.29 3.20 20.84
CA THR A 260 14.03 4.06 22.01
C THR A 260 12.65 3.85 22.63
N ARG A 261 11.73 3.27 21.86
CA ARG A 261 10.38 2.86 22.31
C ARG A 261 10.06 1.50 21.73
N ASP A 262 9.12 0.78 22.34
CA ASP A 262 8.71 -0.52 21.83
C ASP A 262 8.04 -0.37 20.44
N PRO A 263 8.62 -0.92 19.38
CA PRO A 263 8.07 -0.79 18.03
C PRO A 263 6.78 -1.58 17.83
N ALA A 264 6.46 -2.52 18.71
CA ALA A 264 5.23 -3.31 18.64
C ALA A 264 4.07 -2.65 19.39
N THR A 265 4.32 -2.08 20.57
CA THR A 265 3.28 -1.54 21.45
C THR A 265 3.29 -0.02 21.59
N GLY A 266 4.40 0.63 21.30
CA GLY A 266 4.60 2.07 21.51
C GLY A 266 4.99 2.45 22.95
N GLU A 267 5.17 1.48 23.85
CA GLU A 267 5.59 1.75 25.23
C GLU A 267 6.94 2.48 25.25
N LYS A 268 7.06 3.51 26.09
CA LYS A 268 8.31 4.27 26.26
C LYS A 268 9.32 3.47 27.08
N LYS A 269 9.99 2.54 26.40
CA LYS A 269 10.99 1.65 27.01
C LYS A 269 12.03 1.31 25.96
N LEU A 270 13.31 1.38 26.33
CA LEU A 270 14.40 0.95 25.47
C LEU A 270 14.28 -0.56 25.19
N MET A 271 14.10 -0.91 23.94
CA MET A 271 13.93 -2.28 23.47
C MET A 271 15.05 -2.63 22.51
N GLY A 272 15.57 -3.83 22.58
CA GLY A 272 16.59 -4.26 21.64
C GLY A 272 17.34 -5.49 22.12
N GLU A 273 18.32 -5.85 21.31
CA GLU A 273 19.10 -7.06 21.47
C GLU A 273 20.58 -6.79 21.17
N PHE A 274 21.46 -7.53 21.83
CA PHE A 274 22.89 -7.48 21.56
C PHE A 274 23.54 -8.85 21.66
N LEU A 275 24.70 -8.99 21.03
CA LEU A 275 25.56 -10.16 21.10
C LEU A 275 26.97 -9.72 21.49
N THR A 276 27.62 -10.51 22.33
CA THR A 276 29.04 -10.37 22.58
C THR A 276 29.83 -11.10 21.52
N ASN A 277 31.03 -10.63 21.21
CA ASN A 277 31.94 -11.24 20.25
C ASN A 277 31.24 -11.60 18.93
N ALA A 278 30.67 -10.58 18.27
CA ALA A 278 29.85 -10.73 17.07
C ALA A 278 29.94 -9.52 16.18
N GLN A 279 29.64 -9.69 14.88
CA GLN A 279 29.37 -8.60 13.95
C GLN A 279 27.86 -8.44 13.73
N GLY A 280 27.41 -7.30 13.18
CA GLY A 280 26.01 -6.94 13.06
C GLY A 280 25.13 -7.99 12.39
N GLU A 281 25.65 -8.70 11.40
CA GLU A 281 24.95 -9.78 10.70
C GLU A 281 24.52 -10.93 11.63
N ASP A 282 25.28 -11.20 12.70
CA ASP A 282 25.01 -12.30 13.61
C ASP A 282 23.73 -12.07 14.44
N VAL A 283 23.38 -10.82 14.71
CA VAL A 283 22.14 -10.46 15.42
C VAL A 283 20.91 -10.83 14.59
N VAL A 284 20.99 -10.59 13.30
CA VAL A 284 19.86 -10.79 12.35
C VAL A 284 19.79 -12.25 11.89
N ALA A 285 20.94 -12.92 11.74
CA ALA A 285 21.01 -14.28 11.20
C ALA A 285 20.41 -15.35 12.12
N GLY A 286 20.26 -15.06 13.43
CA GLY A 286 19.68 -15.99 14.39
C GLY A 286 20.55 -17.22 14.70
N VAL A 287 21.83 -17.21 14.33
CA VAL A 287 22.77 -18.32 14.59
C VAL A 287 23.05 -18.46 16.07
N ARG A 288 23.05 -17.35 16.81
CA ARG A 288 23.16 -17.28 18.26
C ARG A 288 21.94 -16.57 18.83
N THR A 289 21.50 -16.94 20.03
CA THR A 289 20.40 -16.26 20.72
C THR A 289 20.88 -14.92 21.29
N PRO A 290 20.36 -13.77 20.80
CA PRO A 290 20.73 -12.47 21.33
C PRO A 290 20.25 -12.28 22.76
N MET A 291 20.96 -11.44 23.51
CA MET A 291 20.59 -11.04 24.87
C MET A 291 19.74 -9.77 24.81
N PRO A 292 18.74 -9.61 25.71
CA PRO A 292 17.99 -8.35 25.82
C PRO A 292 18.93 -7.16 26.09
N ILE A 293 18.63 -6.00 25.53
CA ILE A 293 19.50 -4.81 25.64
C ILE A 293 19.76 -4.37 27.08
N ALA A 294 18.82 -4.63 27.99
CA ALA A 294 18.99 -4.30 29.42
C ALA A 294 20.18 -5.03 30.06
N GLN A 295 20.53 -6.21 29.57
CA GLN A 295 21.68 -6.99 30.06
C GLN A 295 23.03 -6.45 29.59
N MET A 296 23.04 -5.52 28.64
CA MET A 296 24.25 -4.84 28.19
C MET A 296 24.92 -4.06 29.33
N LYS A 297 24.15 -3.60 30.30
CA LYS A 297 24.65 -2.88 31.49
C LYS A 297 25.63 -3.73 32.30
N GLU A 298 25.43 -5.03 32.37
CA GLU A 298 26.33 -5.96 33.09
C GLU A 298 27.61 -6.21 32.32
N LYS A 299 27.54 -6.35 31.00
CA LYS A 299 28.67 -6.68 30.15
C LYS A 299 29.52 -5.47 29.77
N PHE A 300 28.87 -4.33 29.49
CA PHE A 300 29.50 -3.10 29.01
C PHE A 300 28.93 -1.89 29.76
N PRO A 301 29.18 -1.72 31.05
CA PRO A 301 28.50 -0.70 31.84
C PRO A 301 28.73 0.72 31.38
N ALA A 302 29.96 1.10 31.04
CA ALA A 302 30.26 2.45 30.54
C ALA A 302 29.67 2.69 29.14
N ALA A 303 29.75 1.70 28.28
CA ALA A 303 29.15 1.77 26.94
C ALA A 303 27.62 1.84 27.01
N TYR A 304 27.00 1.11 27.94
CA TYR A 304 25.56 1.16 28.16
C TYR A 304 25.09 2.56 28.62
N ASP A 305 25.77 3.15 29.57
CA ASP A 305 25.43 4.49 30.06
C ASP A 305 25.58 5.54 28.96
N LYS A 306 26.63 5.45 28.17
CA LYS A 306 26.85 6.32 27.00
C LYS A 306 25.76 6.10 25.95
N PHE A 307 25.38 4.84 25.68
CA PHE A 307 24.34 4.47 24.75
C PHE A 307 22.98 5.05 25.14
N THR A 308 22.58 4.91 26.43
CA THR A 308 21.29 5.45 26.89
C THR A 308 21.24 6.98 26.80
N GLU A 309 22.35 7.67 27.08
CA GLU A 309 22.47 9.13 26.89
C GLU A 309 22.28 9.50 25.40
N ILE A 310 22.97 8.79 24.52
CA ILE A 310 22.86 9.01 23.07
C ILE A 310 21.45 8.74 22.54
N CYS A 311 20.81 7.66 23.01
CA CYS A 311 19.41 7.35 22.66
C CYS A 311 18.48 8.52 22.96
N SER A 312 18.60 9.08 24.16
CA SER A 312 17.83 10.23 24.61
C SER A 312 18.10 11.46 23.74
N ARG A 313 19.36 11.74 23.45
CA ARG A 313 19.75 12.88 22.59
C ARG A 313 19.22 12.74 21.17
N LEU A 314 19.30 11.57 20.59
CA LEU A 314 18.83 11.30 19.22
C LEU A 314 17.30 11.39 19.14
N GLU A 315 16.57 10.81 20.09
CA GLU A 315 15.10 10.91 20.12
C GLU A 315 14.65 12.36 20.26
N ASN A 316 15.26 13.13 21.15
CA ASN A 316 14.94 14.54 21.33
C ASN A 316 15.29 15.39 20.11
N HIS A 317 16.40 15.10 19.44
CA HIS A 317 16.83 15.83 18.25
C HIS A 317 15.91 15.56 17.05
N TYR A 318 15.62 14.29 16.77
CA TYR A 318 14.74 13.90 15.66
C TYR A 318 13.26 14.07 15.99
N ARG A 319 12.94 14.22 17.27
CA ARG A 319 11.57 14.39 17.76
C ARG A 319 10.67 13.21 17.36
N ASP A 320 11.26 12.02 17.37
CA ASP A 320 10.61 10.75 17.06
C ASP A 320 11.42 9.59 17.65
N MET A 321 10.77 8.44 17.83
CA MET A 321 11.47 7.24 18.26
C MET A 321 12.55 6.85 17.25
N GLN A 322 13.66 6.34 17.76
CA GLN A 322 14.81 5.96 16.95
C GLN A 322 15.05 4.47 16.97
N ASP A 323 15.44 3.95 15.82
CA ASP A 323 15.97 2.61 15.58
C ASP A 323 17.47 2.78 15.32
N MET A 324 18.29 2.13 16.14
CA MET A 324 19.73 2.37 16.15
C MET A 324 20.50 1.06 16.06
N GLU A 325 21.64 1.12 15.34
CA GLU A 325 22.63 0.06 15.32
C GLU A 325 23.89 0.56 15.98
N PHE A 326 24.51 -0.27 16.81
CA PHE A 326 25.72 0.05 17.52
C PHE A 326 26.70 -1.12 17.56
N THR A 327 27.95 -0.81 17.79
CA THR A 327 29.03 -1.78 18.03
C THR A 327 29.83 -1.32 19.24
N VAL A 328 30.22 -2.28 20.07
CA VAL A 328 31.16 -2.05 21.17
C VAL A 328 32.47 -2.71 20.81
N GLU A 329 33.53 -1.93 20.66
CA GLU A 329 34.87 -2.40 20.38
C GLU A 329 35.77 -2.11 21.57
N ASN A 330 36.23 -3.15 22.25
CA ASN A 330 37.07 -3.05 23.45
C ASN A 330 36.47 -2.09 24.49
N GLN A 331 35.21 -2.31 24.86
CA GLN A 331 34.43 -1.52 25.81
C GLN A 331 34.05 -0.11 25.34
N LYS A 332 34.45 0.31 24.14
CA LYS A 332 34.10 1.62 23.58
C LYS A 332 32.91 1.49 22.64
N LEU A 333 31.92 2.36 22.85
CA LEU A 333 30.72 2.42 22.03
C LEU A 333 30.96 3.17 20.69
N TYR A 334 30.44 2.60 19.60
CA TYR A 334 30.32 3.24 18.30
C TYR A 334 28.89 3.12 17.79
N MET A 335 28.34 4.26 17.33
CA MET A 335 27.02 4.29 16.71
C MET A 335 27.18 4.17 15.21
N LEU A 336 26.53 3.16 14.62
CA LEU A 336 26.66 2.85 13.19
C LEU A 336 25.54 3.44 12.35
N GLN A 337 24.34 3.56 12.92
CA GLN A 337 23.16 4.02 12.22
C GLN A 337 22.09 4.46 13.18
N THR A 338 21.33 5.47 12.78
CA THR A 338 20.06 5.83 13.40
C THR A 338 19.04 6.15 12.32
N ARG A 339 17.78 5.88 12.60
CA ARG A 339 16.66 6.25 11.75
C ARG A 339 15.39 6.37 12.58
N ASN A 340 14.38 7.05 12.06
CA ASN A 340 13.06 7.00 12.65
C ASN A 340 12.58 5.55 12.60
N GLY A 341 12.19 4.99 13.73
CA GLY A 341 11.96 3.56 13.87
C GLY A 341 10.73 3.09 13.13
N LYS A 342 10.87 1.97 12.43
CA LYS A 342 9.72 1.24 11.90
C LYS A 342 8.92 0.68 13.07
N ARG A 343 7.60 0.75 12.96
CA ARG A 343 6.70 0.40 14.04
C ARG A 343 5.39 -0.15 13.50
N THR A 344 4.66 -0.86 14.33
CA THR A 344 3.30 -1.28 13.99
C THR A 344 2.39 -0.08 13.88
N ALA A 345 1.25 -0.25 13.21
CA ALA A 345 0.26 0.81 13.11
C ALA A 345 -0.24 1.28 14.49
N GLN A 346 -0.47 0.35 15.41
CA GLN A 346 -0.87 0.65 16.78
C GLN A 346 0.20 1.46 17.52
N ALA A 347 1.46 1.04 17.41
CA ALA A 347 2.58 1.75 18.02
C ALA A 347 2.74 3.16 17.45
N ALA A 348 2.53 3.33 16.14
CA ALA A 348 2.62 4.64 15.49
C ALA A 348 1.64 5.65 16.09
N LEU A 349 0.39 5.25 16.31
CA LEU A 349 -0.61 6.11 16.94
C LEU A 349 -0.27 6.43 18.40
N LYS A 350 0.12 5.43 19.16
CA LYS A 350 0.48 5.62 20.56
C LYS A 350 1.69 6.53 20.72
N ILE A 351 2.75 6.31 19.94
CA ILE A 351 3.97 7.12 19.98
C ILE A 351 3.67 8.57 19.60
N ALA A 352 2.89 8.80 18.55
CA ALA A 352 2.51 10.16 18.14
C ALA A 352 1.76 10.89 19.26
N CYS A 353 0.79 10.25 19.89
CA CYS A 353 0.05 10.82 21.02
C CYS A 353 0.95 11.10 22.23
N ASP A 354 1.82 10.15 22.58
CA ASP A 354 2.73 10.30 23.71
C ASP A 354 3.74 11.43 23.47
N LEU A 355 4.26 11.58 22.26
CA LEU A 355 5.19 12.67 21.93
C LEU A 355 4.52 14.05 22.04
N VAL A 356 3.24 14.17 21.72
CA VAL A 356 2.46 15.40 21.93
C VAL A 356 2.28 15.66 23.42
N ASP A 357 1.90 14.65 24.19
CA ASP A 357 1.69 14.75 25.66
C ASP A 357 2.99 15.12 26.38
N GLU A 358 4.14 14.65 25.90
CA GLU A 358 5.45 14.99 26.42
C GLU A 358 5.94 16.40 26.01
N GLY A 359 5.17 17.10 25.15
CA GLY A 359 5.55 18.42 24.63
C GLY A 359 6.66 18.41 23.59
N MET A 360 7.01 17.23 23.06
CA MET A 360 8.09 17.09 22.08
C MET A 360 7.65 17.53 20.69
N ILE A 361 6.41 17.24 20.29
CA ILE A 361 5.85 17.62 19.00
C ILE A 361 4.48 18.28 19.16
N SER A 362 4.05 19.02 18.14
CA SER A 362 2.70 19.58 18.07
C SER A 362 1.69 18.56 17.53
N GLU A 363 0.40 18.87 17.67
CA GLU A 363 -0.68 18.09 17.07
C GLU A 363 -0.52 17.99 15.54
N LYS A 364 -0.14 19.08 14.88
CA LYS A 364 0.15 19.11 13.43
C LYS A 364 1.26 18.14 13.05
N GLU A 365 2.34 18.14 13.81
CA GLU A 365 3.47 17.27 13.57
C GLU A 365 3.10 15.79 13.79
N ALA A 366 2.26 15.51 14.80
CA ALA A 366 1.74 14.17 15.05
C ALA A 366 0.90 13.65 13.88
N VAL A 367 0.01 14.48 13.36
CA VAL A 367 -0.81 14.15 12.18
C VAL A 367 0.07 13.91 10.96
N ALA A 368 1.09 14.75 10.75
CA ALA A 368 1.98 14.67 9.61
C ALA A 368 2.89 13.43 9.61
N MET A 369 3.21 12.89 10.79
CA MET A 369 4.15 11.76 10.90
C MET A 369 3.53 10.38 10.65
N ILE A 370 2.22 10.26 10.68
CA ILE A 370 1.52 8.98 10.53
C ILE A 370 1.30 8.68 9.06
N ASP A 371 1.70 7.49 8.62
CA ASP A 371 1.37 7.01 7.28
C ASP A 371 -0.14 6.66 7.26
N PRO A 372 -0.95 7.30 6.40
CA PRO A 372 -2.38 7.01 6.33
C PRO A 372 -2.71 5.52 6.08
N ARG A 373 -1.84 4.80 5.39
CA ARG A 373 -2.01 3.37 5.12
C ARG A 373 -1.97 2.52 6.39
N ASN A 374 -1.33 3.00 7.46
CA ASN A 374 -1.32 2.33 8.76
C ASN A 374 -2.71 2.23 9.39
N LEU A 375 -3.60 3.18 9.09
CA LEU A 375 -4.97 3.17 9.61
C LEU A 375 -5.77 1.98 9.06
N ASP A 376 -5.47 1.58 7.84
CA ASP A 376 -6.15 0.45 7.18
C ASP A 376 -5.95 -0.85 7.96
N THR A 377 -4.74 -1.12 8.41
CA THR A 377 -4.42 -2.29 9.23
C THR A 377 -5.22 -2.35 10.55
N LEU A 378 -5.50 -1.20 11.14
CA LEU A 378 -6.21 -1.12 12.43
C LEU A 378 -7.71 -1.38 12.30
N LEU A 379 -8.26 -1.22 11.10
CA LEU A 379 -9.69 -1.35 10.83
C LEU A 379 -10.12 -2.78 10.48
N HIS A 380 -9.15 -3.69 10.28
CA HIS A 380 -9.39 -5.06 9.83
C HIS A 380 -8.79 -6.09 10.79
N PRO A 381 -9.34 -7.33 10.83
CA PRO A 381 -8.74 -8.42 11.59
C PRO A 381 -7.32 -8.73 11.11
N GLN A 382 -6.47 -9.19 12.03
CA GLN A 382 -5.09 -9.58 11.77
C GLN A 382 -4.84 -11.03 12.19
N PHE A 383 -3.84 -11.68 11.63
CA PHE A 383 -3.40 -12.98 12.10
C PHE A 383 -2.60 -12.86 13.41
N ASP A 384 -2.70 -13.90 14.23
CA ASP A 384 -1.75 -14.08 15.33
C ASP A 384 -0.34 -14.19 14.74
N GLN A 385 0.54 -13.28 15.13
CA GLN A 385 1.88 -13.16 14.56
C GLN A 385 2.74 -14.41 14.78
N LYS A 386 2.59 -15.07 15.90
CA LYS A 386 3.32 -16.29 16.22
C LYS A 386 2.94 -17.45 15.30
N ALA A 387 1.65 -17.64 15.10
CA ALA A 387 1.11 -18.64 14.18
C ALA A 387 1.46 -18.33 12.72
N LEU A 388 1.42 -17.06 12.34
CA LEU A 388 1.75 -16.62 10.98
C LEU A 388 3.22 -16.89 10.62
N LYS A 389 4.14 -16.63 11.52
CA LYS A 389 5.58 -16.90 11.33
C LYS A 389 5.89 -18.38 11.15
N ALA A 390 5.10 -19.26 11.78
CA ALA A 390 5.26 -20.70 11.68
C ALA A 390 4.65 -21.28 10.38
N ALA A 391 3.85 -20.50 9.65
CA ALA A 391 3.16 -20.94 8.45
C ALA A 391 3.92 -20.58 7.18
N THR A 392 3.80 -21.45 6.17
CA THR A 392 4.37 -21.24 4.83
C THR A 392 3.22 -21.06 3.83
N PRO A 393 3.24 -19.99 3.00
CA PRO A 393 2.21 -19.80 1.98
C PRO A 393 2.18 -20.96 0.95
N VAL A 394 0.99 -21.36 0.55
CA VAL A 394 0.79 -22.32 -0.54
C VAL A 394 0.48 -21.63 -1.87
N GLY A 395 0.21 -20.33 -1.84
CA GLY A 395 -0.01 -19.51 -3.02
C GLY A 395 0.06 -18.04 -2.69
N LYS A 396 0.14 -17.22 -3.74
CA LYS A 396 0.15 -15.76 -3.62
C LYS A 396 -0.58 -15.17 -4.83
N ALA A 397 -1.41 -14.18 -4.55
CA ALA A 397 -2.12 -13.42 -5.58
C ALA A 397 -2.26 -11.96 -5.15
N LEU A 398 -3.17 -11.20 -5.75
CA LEU A 398 -3.30 -9.77 -5.46
C LEU A 398 -3.94 -9.52 -4.09
N PRO A 399 -3.34 -8.68 -3.25
CA PRO A 399 -3.94 -8.24 -1.98
C PRO A 399 -5.05 -7.23 -2.24
N ALA A 400 -6.21 -7.72 -2.64
CA ALA A 400 -7.31 -6.91 -3.16
C ALA A 400 -8.09 -6.16 -2.07
N SER A 401 -8.25 -6.75 -0.89
CA SER A 401 -8.85 -6.09 0.26
C SER A 401 -8.16 -6.57 1.53
N PRO A 402 -7.74 -5.66 2.41
CA PRO A 402 -6.89 -6.02 3.55
C PRO A 402 -7.61 -6.84 4.62
N GLY A 403 -6.83 -7.39 5.53
CA GLY A 403 -7.30 -8.17 6.65
C GLY A 403 -6.90 -9.64 6.57
N ALA A 404 -7.16 -10.35 7.66
CA ALA A 404 -6.90 -11.78 7.79
C ALA A 404 -8.23 -12.55 7.86
N ALA A 405 -8.30 -13.65 7.14
CA ALA A 405 -9.49 -14.51 7.17
C ALA A 405 -9.09 -15.98 7.24
N CYS A 406 -9.87 -16.74 7.99
CA CYS A 406 -9.73 -18.19 8.08
C CYS A 406 -11.12 -18.81 8.05
N GLY A 407 -11.29 -19.91 7.34
CA GLY A 407 -12.57 -20.59 7.28
C GLY A 407 -12.59 -21.78 6.34
N LYS A 408 -13.76 -22.39 6.29
CA LYS A 408 -14.04 -23.55 5.42
C LYS A 408 -14.34 -23.08 4.01
N VAL A 409 -13.76 -23.73 3.03
CA VAL A 409 -13.98 -23.43 1.61
C VAL A 409 -15.42 -23.72 1.21
N VAL A 410 -16.07 -22.75 0.56
CA VAL A 410 -17.36 -22.93 -0.14
C VAL A 410 -17.23 -22.34 -1.54
N PHE A 411 -18.02 -22.85 -2.49
CA PHE A 411 -17.86 -22.52 -3.91
C PHE A 411 -19.02 -21.71 -4.49
N THR A 412 -20.09 -21.52 -3.75
CA THR A 412 -21.24 -20.73 -4.20
C THR A 412 -21.67 -19.71 -3.16
N ALA A 413 -22.25 -18.61 -3.62
CA ALA A 413 -22.80 -17.58 -2.73
C ALA A 413 -23.92 -18.14 -1.83
N GLU A 414 -24.71 -19.05 -2.35
CA GLU A 414 -25.80 -19.71 -1.60
C GLU A 414 -25.24 -20.55 -0.45
N ASP A 415 -24.19 -21.34 -0.70
CA ASP A 415 -23.53 -22.14 0.33
C ASP A 415 -22.87 -21.24 1.39
N ALA A 416 -22.24 -20.14 0.98
CA ALA A 416 -21.66 -19.18 1.91
C ALA A 416 -22.72 -18.59 2.84
N LYS A 417 -23.87 -18.22 2.31
CA LYS A 417 -25.00 -17.67 3.07
C LYS A 417 -25.56 -18.73 4.02
N GLU A 418 -25.80 -19.94 3.55
CA GLU A 418 -26.34 -21.05 4.34
C GLU A 418 -25.42 -21.45 5.48
N TRP A 419 -24.14 -21.66 5.19
CA TRP A 419 -23.16 -22.06 6.19
C TRP A 419 -22.91 -20.94 7.20
N GLY A 420 -22.86 -19.70 6.74
CA GLY A 420 -22.73 -18.52 7.61
C GLY A 420 -23.88 -18.37 8.57
N ALA A 421 -25.11 -18.64 8.12
CA ALA A 421 -26.30 -18.61 8.95
C ALA A 421 -26.29 -19.69 10.04
N LYS A 422 -25.56 -20.80 9.84
CA LYS A 422 -25.36 -21.85 10.82
C LYS A 422 -24.21 -21.58 11.79
N GLY A 423 -23.55 -20.40 11.67
CA GLY A 423 -22.41 -20.01 12.50
C GLY A 423 -21.07 -20.54 12.02
N GLU A 424 -21.01 -21.13 10.85
CA GLU A 424 -19.75 -21.59 10.24
C GLU A 424 -18.98 -20.39 9.66
N LYS A 425 -17.66 -20.38 9.88
CA LYS A 425 -16.77 -19.42 9.22
C LYS A 425 -16.37 -19.99 7.87
N VAL A 426 -16.65 -19.26 6.79
CA VAL A 426 -16.42 -19.72 5.42
C VAL A 426 -15.56 -18.77 4.61
N ILE A 427 -14.82 -19.34 3.66
CA ILE A 427 -14.10 -18.61 2.61
C ILE A 427 -14.79 -18.91 1.29
N LEU A 428 -15.28 -17.88 0.62
CA LEU A 428 -15.92 -18.03 -0.68
C LEU A 428 -14.85 -18.06 -1.77
N VAL A 429 -14.76 -19.18 -2.50
CA VAL A 429 -13.79 -19.38 -3.58
C VAL A 429 -14.53 -19.46 -4.91
N ARG A 430 -14.26 -18.55 -5.82
CA ARG A 430 -14.92 -18.45 -7.13
C ARG A 430 -13.89 -18.24 -8.25
N LEU A 431 -14.25 -18.58 -9.48
CA LEU A 431 -13.50 -18.13 -10.66
C LEU A 431 -13.49 -16.60 -10.71
N GLU A 432 -14.66 -16.00 -10.58
CA GLU A 432 -14.88 -14.56 -10.45
C GLU A 432 -16.22 -14.33 -9.74
N THR A 433 -16.44 -13.18 -9.15
CA THR A 433 -17.72 -12.83 -8.54
C THR A 433 -18.53 -11.90 -9.43
N SER A 434 -19.83 -11.92 -9.26
CA SER A 434 -20.78 -11.05 -9.91
C SER A 434 -21.68 -10.35 -8.87
N PRO A 435 -22.49 -9.36 -9.25
CA PRO A 435 -23.40 -8.70 -8.31
C PRO A 435 -24.37 -9.67 -7.60
N GLU A 436 -24.68 -10.81 -8.23
CA GLU A 436 -25.55 -11.84 -7.64
C GLU A 436 -24.91 -12.54 -6.43
N ASP A 437 -23.58 -12.46 -6.30
CA ASP A 437 -22.82 -13.11 -5.22
C ASP A 437 -22.77 -12.27 -3.92
N ILE A 438 -23.29 -11.05 -3.91
CA ILE A 438 -23.14 -10.09 -2.80
C ILE A 438 -23.55 -10.68 -1.45
N GLU A 439 -24.70 -11.38 -1.38
CA GLU A 439 -25.17 -11.97 -0.12
C GLU A 439 -24.21 -13.05 0.42
N GLY A 440 -23.64 -13.85 -0.46
CA GLY A 440 -22.63 -14.84 -0.08
C GLY A 440 -21.32 -14.17 0.32
N MET A 441 -20.94 -13.11 -0.36
CA MET A 441 -19.74 -12.33 -0.03
C MET A 441 -19.86 -11.70 1.37
N LYS A 442 -21.03 -11.19 1.73
CA LYS A 442 -21.30 -10.64 3.07
C LYS A 442 -21.20 -11.70 4.17
N ALA A 443 -21.63 -12.93 3.89
CA ALA A 443 -21.61 -14.04 4.84
C ALA A 443 -20.21 -14.64 5.03
N ALA A 444 -19.31 -14.46 4.06
CA ALA A 444 -17.97 -15.02 4.09
C ALA A 444 -17.02 -14.20 4.96
N GLN A 445 -16.05 -14.87 5.57
CA GLN A 445 -14.94 -14.23 6.29
C GLN A 445 -13.94 -13.64 5.31
N GLY A 446 -13.74 -14.26 4.17
CA GLY A 446 -12.86 -13.85 3.11
C GLY A 446 -13.27 -14.37 1.76
N ILE A 447 -12.72 -13.78 0.71
CA ILE A 447 -13.04 -14.07 -0.68
C ILE A 447 -11.74 -14.36 -1.43
N LEU A 448 -11.73 -15.46 -2.18
CA LEU A 448 -10.62 -15.84 -3.04
C LEU A 448 -11.14 -16.04 -4.47
N THR A 449 -10.54 -15.35 -5.43
CA THR A 449 -10.90 -15.53 -6.85
C THR A 449 -9.70 -15.96 -7.68
N VAL A 450 -9.97 -16.72 -8.72
CA VAL A 450 -8.96 -17.17 -9.70
C VAL A 450 -8.65 -16.05 -10.70
N ARG A 451 -9.67 -15.30 -11.08
CA ARG A 451 -9.60 -14.19 -12.05
C ARG A 451 -9.93 -12.86 -11.37
N GLY A 452 -9.47 -11.79 -11.97
CA GLY A 452 -9.77 -10.43 -11.55
C GLY A 452 -8.57 -9.71 -10.96
N GLY A 453 -8.52 -8.40 -11.24
CA GLY A 453 -7.50 -7.49 -10.73
C GLY A 453 -7.99 -6.70 -9.51
N MET A 454 -7.24 -5.69 -9.14
CA MET A 454 -7.56 -4.79 -8.02
C MET A 454 -8.87 -4.02 -8.17
N THR A 455 -9.37 -3.95 -9.38
CA THR A 455 -10.58 -3.22 -9.74
C THR A 455 -11.72 -4.13 -10.19
N SER A 456 -11.57 -5.45 -10.02
CA SER A 456 -12.62 -6.42 -10.30
C SER A 456 -13.79 -6.25 -9.32
N HIS A 457 -14.94 -6.82 -9.67
CA HIS A 457 -16.13 -6.80 -8.82
C HIS A 457 -15.82 -7.32 -7.41
N ALA A 458 -15.13 -8.46 -7.31
CA ALA A 458 -14.76 -9.05 -6.02
C ALA A 458 -13.92 -8.08 -5.17
N ALA A 459 -12.90 -7.48 -5.76
CA ALA A 459 -12.00 -6.54 -5.08
C ALA A 459 -12.75 -5.29 -4.58
N VAL A 460 -13.53 -4.67 -5.44
CA VAL A 460 -14.26 -3.43 -5.12
C VAL A 460 -15.32 -3.66 -4.03
N VAL A 461 -16.12 -4.71 -4.17
CA VAL A 461 -17.16 -5.04 -3.21
C VAL A 461 -16.57 -5.46 -1.86
N ALA A 462 -15.52 -6.27 -1.87
CA ALA A 462 -14.85 -6.69 -0.63
C ALA A 462 -14.28 -5.51 0.14
N ARG A 463 -13.64 -4.55 -0.54
CA ARG A 463 -13.15 -3.31 0.09
C ARG A 463 -14.29 -2.49 0.69
N GLY A 464 -15.40 -2.38 -0.02
CA GLY A 464 -16.58 -1.68 0.48
C GLY A 464 -17.17 -2.33 1.74
N MET A 465 -17.13 -3.64 1.82
CA MET A 465 -17.62 -4.42 2.98
C MET A 465 -16.61 -4.50 4.13
N GLY A 466 -15.35 -4.16 3.89
CA GLY A 466 -14.27 -4.42 4.84
C GLY A 466 -13.90 -5.90 4.99
N THR A 467 -14.17 -6.69 3.96
CA THR A 467 -13.93 -8.14 3.95
C THR A 467 -12.59 -8.43 3.28
N CYS A 468 -11.79 -9.33 3.87
CA CYS A 468 -10.54 -9.81 3.29
C CYS A 468 -10.76 -10.39 1.90
N CYS A 469 -9.94 -10.01 0.93
CA CYS A 469 -10.01 -10.53 -0.42
C CYS A 469 -8.63 -10.71 -1.03
N VAL A 470 -8.41 -11.90 -1.57
CA VAL A 470 -7.25 -12.22 -2.41
C VAL A 470 -7.79 -12.55 -3.80
N SER A 471 -7.41 -11.80 -4.81
CA SER A 471 -7.96 -11.96 -6.16
C SER A 471 -6.91 -12.29 -7.20
N GLY A 472 -7.35 -12.89 -8.31
CA GLY A 472 -6.48 -13.15 -9.44
C GLY A 472 -5.44 -14.26 -9.21
N CYS A 473 -5.75 -15.26 -8.39
CA CYS A 473 -4.86 -16.40 -8.17
C CYS A 473 -4.89 -17.37 -9.36
N SER A 474 -4.12 -17.06 -10.40
CA SER A 474 -4.04 -17.85 -11.63
C SER A 474 -3.40 -19.23 -11.45
N GLU A 475 -2.71 -19.46 -10.33
CA GLU A 475 -2.13 -20.78 -9.99
C GLU A 475 -3.19 -21.81 -9.59
N ILE A 476 -4.40 -21.37 -9.25
CA ILE A 476 -5.52 -22.23 -8.91
C ILE A 476 -6.10 -22.86 -10.19
N ASN A 477 -6.22 -24.19 -10.16
CA ASN A 477 -6.98 -24.93 -11.17
C ASN A 477 -8.36 -25.23 -10.58
N MET A 478 -9.37 -24.46 -11.04
CA MET A 478 -10.73 -24.50 -10.49
C MET A 478 -11.66 -25.45 -11.24
N ASP A 479 -12.42 -26.23 -10.48
CA ASP A 479 -13.56 -26.99 -10.94
C ASP A 479 -14.79 -26.63 -10.08
N GLU A 480 -15.47 -25.55 -10.47
CA GLU A 480 -16.64 -25.05 -9.72
C GLU A 480 -17.79 -26.05 -9.69
N GLU A 481 -17.98 -26.77 -10.77
CA GLU A 481 -19.09 -27.76 -10.92
C GLU A 481 -18.97 -28.90 -9.90
N ASN A 482 -17.77 -29.40 -9.69
CA ASN A 482 -17.48 -30.47 -8.72
C ASN A 482 -17.02 -29.94 -7.35
N LYS A 483 -17.09 -28.63 -7.15
CA LYS A 483 -16.73 -27.96 -5.89
C LYS A 483 -15.35 -28.36 -5.35
N LYS A 484 -14.35 -28.20 -6.20
CA LYS A 484 -12.94 -28.44 -5.84
C LYS A 484 -11.99 -27.54 -6.62
N PHE A 485 -10.81 -27.34 -6.07
CA PHE A 485 -9.71 -26.69 -6.76
C PHE A 485 -8.37 -27.30 -6.36
N VAL A 486 -7.38 -27.15 -7.24
CA VAL A 486 -6.00 -27.60 -6.98
C VAL A 486 -5.10 -26.37 -6.86
N LEU A 487 -4.31 -26.32 -5.78
CA LEU A 487 -3.31 -25.29 -5.54
C LEU A 487 -2.06 -25.93 -4.94
N SER A 488 -0.90 -25.67 -5.53
CA SER A 488 0.39 -26.25 -5.09
C SER A 488 0.35 -27.77 -4.92
N GLY A 489 -0.32 -28.47 -5.86
CA GLY A 489 -0.41 -29.93 -5.88
C GLY A 489 -1.39 -30.53 -4.89
N LYS A 490 -2.06 -29.72 -4.07
CA LYS A 490 -3.12 -30.20 -3.14
C LYS A 490 -4.49 -29.88 -3.69
N THR A 491 -5.41 -30.85 -3.58
CA THR A 491 -6.82 -30.68 -3.92
C THR A 491 -7.60 -30.23 -2.69
N TYR A 492 -8.30 -29.11 -2.82
CA TYR A 492 -9.20 -28.57 -1.79
C TYR A 492 -10.64 -28.83 -2.21
N VAL A 493 -11.42 -29.35 -1.28
CA VAL A 493 -12.85 -29.60 -1.46
C VAL A 493 -13.66 -28.78 -0.47
N GLU A 494 -14.98 -28.71 -0.69
CA GLU A 494 -15.89 -28.00 0.21
C GLU A 494 -15.71 -28.46 1.66
N GLY A 495 -15.53 -27.49 2.55
CA GLY A 495 -15.31 -27.74 3.98
C GLY A 495 -13.85 -27.82 4.43
N ASP A 496 -12.89 -27.86 3.51
CA ASP A 496 -11.47 -27.77 3.86
C ASP A 496 -11.14 -26.36 4.37
N TYR A 497 -10.21 -26.28 5.33
CA TYR A 497 -9.79 -24.98 5.87
C TYR A 497 -8.68 -24.37 5.05
N ILE A 498 -8.82 -23.08 4.76
CA ILE A 498 -7.76 -22.20 4.23
C ILE A 498 -7.74 -20.89 4.99
N SER A 499 -6.61 -20.21 4.93
CA SER A 499 -6.44 -18.87 5.50
C SER A 499 -5.93 -17.91 4.42
N LEU A 500 -6.49 -16.69 4.41
CA LEU A 500 -6.15 -15.66 3.44
C LEU A 500 -5.56 -14.44 4.15
N ASP A 501 -4.45 -13.92 3.63
CA ASP A 501 -3.90 -12.65 4.03
C ASP A 501 -4.21 -11.61 2.95
N GLY A 502 -5.25 -10.83 3.16
CA GLY A 502 -5.68 -9.80 2.22
C GLY A 502 -4.71 -8.61 2.11
N SER A 503 -3.77 -8.48 3.04
CA SER A 503 -2.77 -7.40 3.04
C SER A 503 -1.52 -7.76 2.22
N THR A 504 -1.16 -9.04 2.16
CA THR A 504 0.00 -9.53 1.40
C THR A 504 -0.38 -10.31 0.13
N GLY A 505 -1.60 -10.83 0.06
CA GLY A 505 -2.06 -11.73 -1.00
C GLY A 505 -1.68 -13.19 -0.79
N ASN A 506 -1.11 -13.54 0.35
CA ASN A 506 -0.72 -14.91 0.65
C ASN A 506 -1.92 -15.80 0.99
N ILE A 507 -1.85 -17.05 0.55
CA ILE A 507 -2.84 -18.10 0.81
C ILE A 507 -2.14 -19.20 1.62
N TYR A 508 -2.77 -19.63 2.70
CA TYR A 508 -2.23 -20.66 3.59
C TYR A 508 -3.16 -21.87 3.69
N ASP A 509 -2.57 -23.04 3.79
CA ASP A 509 -3.30 -24.27 4.08
C ASP A 509 -3.68 -24.34 5.57
N GLY A 510 -4.92 -24.74 5.85
CA GLY A 510 -5.41 -24.92 7.22
C GLY A 510 -5.75 -23.64 7.95
N VAL A 511 -5.78 -23.73 9.28
CA VAL A 511 -6.22 -22.66 10.18
C VAL A 511 -5.04 -21.87 10.72
N ILE A 512 -5.06 -20.55 10.51
CA ILE A 512 -4.21 -19.61 11.23
C ILE A 512 -5.14 -18.74 12.07
N PRO A 513 -5.00 -18.72 13.41
CA PRO A 513 -5.86 -17.90 14.27
C PRO A 513 -5.81 -16.42 13.92
N THR A 514 -6.97 -15.76 14.02
CA THR A 514 -7.11 -14.32 13.77
C THR A 514 -7.44 -13.58 15.05
N VAL A 515 -7.06 -12.30 15.10
CA VAL A 515 -7.35 -11.36 16.17
C VAL A 515 -8.21 -10.25 15.58
N ASP A 516 -9.30 -9.90 16.25
CA ASP A 516 -10.22 -8.86 15.78
C ASP A 516 -9.57 -7.48 15.78
N ALA A 517 -10.07 -6.59 14.92
CA ALA A 517 -9.63 -5.20 14.86
C ALA A 517 -9.85 -4.51 16.22
N SER A 518 -8.80 -3.83 16.71
CA SER A 518 -8.84 -3.08 17.96
C SER A 518 -8.49 -1.62 17.67
N ILE A 519 -9.47 -0.73 17.85
CA ILE A 519 -9.29 0.71 17.72
C ILE A 519 -9.20 1.30 19.12
N GLY A 520 -8.01 1.79 19.51
CA GLY A 520 -7.78 2.42 20.81
C GLY A 520 -8.16 3.90 20.85
N GLY A 521 -8.04 4.51 22.03
CA GLY A 521 -8.30 5.94 22.25
C GLY A 521 -7.40 6.86 21.44
N GLU A 522 -6.19 6.42 21.11
CA GLU A 522 -5.23 7.15 20.30
C GLU A 522 -5.75 7.38 18.87
N PHE A 523 -6.44 6.42 18.30
CA PHE A 523 -7.08 6.56 16.99
C PHE A 523 -8.05 7.75 16.99
N GLY A 524 -8.91 7.85 17.99
CA GLY A 524 -9.85 8.97 18.12
C GLY A 524 -9.16 10.32 18.29
N ARG A 525 -8.09 10.37 19.05
CA ARG A 525 -7.29 11.60 19.23
C ARG A 525 -6.66 12.07 17.91
N ILE A 526 -6.02 11.16 17.18
CA ILE A 526 -5.39 11.46 15.88
C ILE A 526 -6.44 11.93 14.88
N MET A 527 -7.58 11.26 14.81
CA MET A 527 -8.64 11.64 13.89
C MET A 527 -9.28 13.00 14.25
N ALA A 528 -9.42 13.32 15.53
CA ALA A 528 -9.88 14.63 15.97
C ALA A 528 -8.91 15.74 15.54
N TRP A 529 -7.61 15.50 15.67
CA TRP A 529 -6.60 16.44 15.18
C TRP A 529 -6.62 16.57 13.66
N ALA A 530 -6.79 15.47 12.94
CA ALA A 530 -6.91 15.48 11.48
C ALA A 530 -8.10 16.34 11.04
N ASP A 531 -9.26 16.17 11.66
CA ASP A 531 -10.46 16.96 11.35
C ASP A 531 -10.25 18.46 11.60
N LYS A 532 -9.46 18.82 12.60
CA LYS A 532 -9.14 20.21 12.92
C LYS A 532 -8.34 20.90 11.80
N TYR A 533 -7.47 20.17 11.09
CA TYR A 533 -6.55 20.77 10.13
C TYR A 533 -6.94 20.57 8.66
N ARG A 534 -7.80 19.61 8.34
CA ARG A 534 -8.23 19.38 6.95
C ARG A 534 -9.22 20.44 6.47
N THR A 535 -9.14 20.77 5.19
CA THR A 535 -10.11 21.61 4.49
C THR A 535 -11.08 20.80 3.63
N LEU A 536 -10.60 19.74 2.99
CA LEU A 536 -11.45 18.80 2.27
C LEU A 536 -12.42 18.11 3.21
N LYS A 537 -13.68 18.05 2.80
CA LYS A 537 -14.66 17.19 3.45
C LYS A 537 -14.49 15.77 2.95
N VAL A 538 -14.88 14.79 3.75
CA VAL A 538 -14.77 13.36 3.41
C VAL A 538 -16.16 12.75 3.45
N ARG A 539 -16.60 12.27 2.29
CA ARG A 539 -17.85 11.53 2.13
C ARG A 539 -17.54 10.06 1.86
N THR A 540 -18.57 9.25 1.80
CA THR A 540 -18.46 7.82 1.51
C THR A 540 -19.24 7.42 0.28
N ASN A 541 -18.79 6.34 -0.37
CA ASN A 541 -19.55 5.63 -1.39
C ASN A 541 -20.36 4.54 -0.66
N ALA A 542 -21.65 4.64 -0.59
CA ALA A 542 -22.49 3.70 0.15
C ALA A 542 -23.85 3.54 -0.53
N ASP A 543 -24.28 2.31 -0.68
CA ASP A 543 -25.52 1.92 -1.34
C ASP A 543 -26.56 1.33 -0.36
N THR A 544 -26.13 1.00 0.86
CA THR A 544 -26.96 0.38 1.90
C THR A 544 -26.91 1.17 3.21
N PRO A 545 -27.95 1.09 4.05
CA PRO A 545 -27.94 1.72 5.37
C PRO A 545 -26.79 1.23 6.26
N ALA A 546 -26.46 -0.06 6.20
CA ALA A 546 -25.35 -0.64 6.97
C ALA A 546 -24.01 0.01 6.62
N ASP A 547 -23.71 0.17 5.34
CA ASP A 547 -22.49 0.83 4.86
C ASP A 547 -22.48 2.31 5.28
N ALA A 548 -23.62 2.99 5.16
CA ALA A 548 -23.75 4.39 5.55
C ALA A 548 -23.50 4.61 7.05
N ILE A 549 -24.08 3.76 7.90
CA ILE A 549 -23.87 3.81 9.35
C ILE A 549 -22.40 3.54 9.69
N ARG A 550 -21.80 2.52 9.09
CA ARG A 550 -20.39 2.20 9.30
C ARG A 550 -19.49 3.38 8.91
N ALA A 551 -19.74 3.98 7.76
CA ALA A 551 -18.96 5.12 7.30
C ALA A 551 -19.10 6.33 8.23
N ARG A 552 -20.31 6.60 8.74
CA ARG A 552 -20.54 7.67 9.72
C ARG A 552 -19.78 7.43 11.02
N GLU A 553 -19.79 6.21 11.53
CA GLU A 553 -19.01 5.82 12.70
C GLU A 553 -17.51 6.10 12.48
N LEU A 554 -17.03 5.94 11.25
CA LEU A 554 -15.66 6.24 10.86
C LEU A 554 -15.41 7.71 10.49
N GLY A 555 -16.44 8.56 10.56
CA GLY A 555 -16.34 10.00 10.42
C GLY A 555 -16.72 10.56 9.05
N ALA A 556 -17.46 9.82 8.23
CA ALA A 556 -17.98 10.33 6.95
C ALA A 556 -18.99 11.46 7.17
N GLU A 557 -18.91 12.50 6.35
CA GLU A 557 -19.74 13.70 6.43
C GLU A 557 -20.86 13.74 5.39
N GLY A 558 -21.13 12.62 4.76
CA GLY A 558 -22.16 12.49 3.74
C GLY A 558 -21.91 11.27 2.87
N ILE A 559 -22.82 11.05 1.92
CA ILE A 559 -22.63 10.06 0.85
C ILE A 559 -22.30 10.82 -0.43
N GLY A 560 -21.13 10.60 -1.00
CA GLY A 560 -20.70 11.20 -2.26
C GLY A 560 -21.13 10.41 -3.49
N LEU A 561 -21.43 9.12 -3.31
CA LEU A 561 -21.92 8.26 -4.36
C LEU A 561 -22.83 7.18 -3.78
N CYS A 562 -24.11 7.19 -4.18
CA CYS A 562 -25.03 6.09 -4.02
C CYS A 562 -25.37 5.56 -5.42
N ARG A 563 -24.99 4.30 -5.68
CA ARG A 563 -25.22 3.64 -6.99
C ARG A 563 -26.53 2.90 -6.95
N THR A 564 -27.55 3.45 -7.61
CA THR A 564 -28.92 2.91 -7.54
C THR A 564 -29.07 1.54 -8.18
N GLU A 565 -28.20 1.17 -9.14
CA GLU A 565 -28.23 -0.16 -9.78
C GLU A 565 -28.00 -1.30 -8.79
N HIS A 566 -27.26 -1.09 -7.73
CA HIS A 566 -27.01 -2.13 -6.72
C HIS A 566 -28.26 -2.49 -5.92
N MET A 567 -29.27 -1.63 -5.93
CA MET A 567 -30.56 -1.87 -5.27
C MET A 567 -31.48 -2.79 -6.07
N PHE A 568 -31.16 -3.10 -7.32
CA PHE A 568 -32.03 -3.85 -8.23
C PHE A 568 -31.75 -5.35 -8.31
N PHE A 569 -30.67 -5.84 -7.73
CA PHE A 569 -30.26 -7.24 -7.88
C PHE A 569 -30.94 -8.22 -6.89
N GLU A 570 -31.66 -7.75 -5.89
CA GLU A 570 -32.42 -8.62 -5.00
C GLU A 570 -33.57 -9.31 -5.77
N ALA A 571 -33.89 -10.54 -5.36
CA ALA A 571 -34.81 -11.43 -6.10
C ALA A 571 -36.18 -10.79 -6.45
N ASP A 572 -36.77 -10.05 -5.53
CA ASP A 572 -38.05 -9.38 -5.73
C ASP A 572 -37.95 -8.19 -6.67
N ARG A 573 -36.82 -7.51 -6.68
CA ARG A 573 -36.57 -6.31 -7.48
C ARG A 573 -36.11 -6.64 -8.89
N ILE A 574 -35.28 -7.65 -9.06
CA ILE A 574 -34.78 -8.05 -10.37
C ILE A 574 -35.92 -8.49 -11.29
N ALA A 575 -36.94 -9.13 -10.75
CA ALA A 575 -38.14 -9.51 -11.50
C ALA A 575 -38.84 -8.29 -12.12
N ALA A 576 -38.99 -7.22 -11.37
CA ALA A 576 -39.64 -5.99 -11.86
C ALA A 576 -38.77 -5.25 -12.90
N ILE A 577 -37.45 -5.22 -12.71
CA ILE A 577 -36.52 -4.66 -13.70
C ILE A 577 -36.58 -5.43 -15.02
N ARG A 578 -36.58 -6.77 -14.96
CA ARG A 578 -36.72 -7.63 -16.14
C ARG A 578 -38.07 -7.42 -16.85
N GLU A 579 -39.14 -7.21 -16.10
CA GLU A 579 -40.45 -6.84 -16.66
C GLU A 579 -40.35 -5.50 -17.40
N MET A 580 -39.72 -4.51 -16.84
CA MET A 580 -39.52 -3.21 -17.47
C MET A 580 -38.71 -3.36 -18.79
N ILE A 581 -37.63 -4.12 -18.77
CA ILE A 581 -36.78 -4.38 -19.96
C ILE A 581 -37.58 -5.09 -21.06
N CYS A 582 -38.47 -6.00 -20.73
CA CYS A 582 -39.30 -6.75 -21.68
C CYS A 582 -40.54 -5.98 -22.15
N SER A 583 -40.78 -4.76 -21.67
CA SER A 583 -41.92 -3.97 -22.03
C SER A 583 -41.80 -3.43 -23.47
N ASP A 584 -42.92 -3.47 -24.21
CA ASP A 584 -43.00 -3.03 -25.58
C ASP A 584 -43.48 -1.57 -25.71
N THR A 585 -44.18 -1.05 -24.71
CA THR A 585 -44.77 0.30 -24.69
C THR A 585 -44.37 1.08 -23.46
N VAL A 586 -44.52 2.43 -23.54
CA VAL A 586 -44.28 3.33 -22.41
C VAL A 586 -45.16 2.98 -21.20
N GLU A 587 -46.42 2.68 -21.46
CA GLU A 587 -47.41 2.33 -20.41
C GLU A 587 -47.01 1.04 -19.68
N GLN A 588 -46.50 0.05 -20.41
CA GLN A 588 -46.02 -1.19 -19.82
C GLN A 588 -44.75 -0.94 -18.96
N ARG A 589 -43.84 -0.12 -19.47
CA ARG A 589 -42.65 0.28 -18.69
C ARG A 589 -43.00 1.02 -17.40
N GLU A 590 -43.90 1.99 -17.51
CA GLU A 590 -44.38 2.73 -16.32
C GLU A 590 -45.03 1.82 -15.30
N LYS A 591 -45.81 0.83 -15.75
CA LYS A 591 -46.42 -0.17 -14.87
C LYS A 591 -45.36 -1.00 -14.13
N ALA A 592 -44.35 -1.45 -14.82
CA ALA A 592 -43.22 -2.19 -14.19
C ALA A 592 -42.44 -1.30 -13.22
N LEU A 593 -42.13 -0.06 -13.62
CA LEU A 593 -41.46 0.93 -12.78
C LEU A 593 -42.26 1.30 -11.52
N ALA A 594 -43.57 1.33 -11.62
CA ALA A 594 -44.47 1.57 -10.47
C ALA A 594 -44.28 0.50 -9.37
N LYS A 595 -43.88 -0.70 -9.70
CA LYS A 595 -43.56 -1.75 -8.74
C LYS A 595 -42.22 -1.50 -8.02
N LEU A 596 -41.27 -0.87 -8.70
CA LEU A 596 -39.92 -0.55 -8.16
C LEU A 596 -39.91 0.72 -7.31
N GLU A 597 -40.77 1.68 -7.62
CA GLU A 597 -40.80 2.99 -6.97
C GLU A 597 -40.87 2.90 -5.44
N PRO A 598 -41.84 2.15 -4.84
CA PRO A 598 -41.92 2.02 -3.39
C PRO A 598 -40.68 1.36 -2.77
N MET A 599 -40.08 0.41 -3.48
CA MET A 599 -38.87 -0.29 -3.03
C MET A 599 -37.70 0.68 -2.96
N GLN A 600 -37.46 1.42 -4.02
CA GLN A 600 -36.41 2.46 -4.06
C GLN A 600 -36.68 3.59 -3.07
N GLN A 601 -37.91 4.02 -2.93
CA GLN A 601 -38.27 5.02 -1.94
C GLN A 601 -37.91 4.56 -0.52
N GLY A 602 -38.19 3.32 -0.19
CA GLY A 602 -37.79 2.71 1.09
C GLY A 602 -36.30 2.66 1.28
N ASP A 603 -35.53 2.33 0.23
CA ASP A 603 -34.06 2.33 0.25
C ASP A 603 -33.50 3.73 0.54
N PHE A 604 -34.03 4.74 -0.15
CA PHE A 604 -33.58 6.11 0.04
C PHE A 604 -34.00 6.66 1.42
N GLU A 605 -35.17 6.32 1.91
CA GLU A 605 -35.58 6.67 3.27
C GLU A 605 -34.61 6.12 4.31
N ALA A 606 -34.24 4.85 4.18
CA ALA A 606 -33.29 4.22 5.07
C ALA A 606 -31.89 4.88 5.02
N LEU A 607 -31.41 5.26 3.83
CA LEU A 607 -30.15 5.99 3.67
C LEU A 607 -30.20 7.39 4.29
N TYR A 608 -31.29 8.14 4.07
CA TYR A 608 -31.46 9.45 4.67
C TYR A 608 -31.55 9.38 6.20
N GLU A 609 -32.23 8.39 6.74
CA GLU A 609 -32.29 8.16 8.19
C GLU A 609 -30.89 7.84 8.75
N ALA A 610 -30.14 6.96 8.07
CA ALA A 610 -28.77 6.59 8.47
C ALA A 610 -27.84 7.80 8.47
N MET A 611 -28.03 8.74 7.54
CA MET A 611 -27.16 9.91 7.39
C MET A 611 -27.60 11.12 8.23
N GLU A 612 -28.74 11.08 8.87
CA GLU A 612 -29.19 12.08 9.85
C GLU A 612 -29.04 13.54 9.41
N GLY A 613 -29.38 13.85 8.16
CA GLY A 613 -29.32 15.20 7.61
C GLY A 613 -28.04 15.55 6.85
N TYR A 614 -27.04 14.70 6.86
CA TYR A 614 -25.89 14.88 5.98
C TYR A 614 -26.27 14.71 4.51
N GLY A 615 -25.55 15.37 3.61
CA GLY A 615 -25.80 15.30 2.17
C GLY A 615 -25.64 13.88 1.60
N VAL A 616 -26.54 13.52 0.70
CA VAL A 616 -26.52 12.24 -0.01
C VAL A 616 -26.62 12.49 -1.50
N THR A 617 -25.57 12.15 -2.24
CA THR A 617 -25.56 12.23 -3.70
C THR A 617 -26.01 10.89 -4.27
N ILE A 618 -27.14 10.91 -4.97
CA ILE A 618 -27.76 9.72 -5.56
C ILE A 618 -27.53 9.73 -7.07
N ARG A 619 -26.77 8.75 -7.55
CA ARG A 619 -26.55 8.59 -8.99
C ARG A 619 -27.69 7.75 -9.58
N PHE A 620 -28.30 8.27 -10.63
CA PHE A 620 -29.34 7.55 -11.35
C PHE A 620 -28.74 6.38 -12.12
N LEU A 621 -29.61 5.50 -12.61
CA LEU A 621 -29.22 4.23 -13.23
C LEU A 621 -28.10 4.43 -14.27
N ASP A 622 -26.98 3.73 -14.11
CA ASP A 622 -25.77 3.88 -14.91
C ASP A 622 -25.50 2.71 -15.87
N PRO A 623 -25.53 1.43 -15.43
CA PRO A 623 -25.10 0.34 -16.30
C PRO A 623 -26.11 0.05 -17.42
N PRO A 624 -25.65 -0.57 -18.53
CA PRO A 624 -26.54 -1.00 -19.61
C PRO A 624 -27.55 -2.03 -19.13
N LEU A 625 -28.71 -2.10 -19.78
CA LEU A 625 -29.80 -2.98 -19.39
C LEU A 625 -29.45 -4.48 -19.50
N HIS A 626 -28.48 -4.85 -20.35
CA HIS A 626 -28.06 -6.26 -20.47
C HIS A 626 -27.49 -6.84 -19.16
N GLU A 627 -27.03 -6.02 -18.24
CA GLU A 627 -26.52 -6.49 -16.92
C GLU A 627 -27.61 -7.07 -16.04
N PHE A 628 -28.86 -6.74 -16.29
CA PHE A 628 -30.00 -7.19 -15.48
C PHE A 628 -30.71 -8.41 -16.06
N VAL A 629 -30.45 -8.79 -17.30
CA VAL A 629 -31.12 -9.92 -17.94
C VAL A 629 -30.49 -11.26 -17.54
N PRO A 630 -31.29 -12.34 -17.53
CA PRO A 630 -30.78 -13.64 -17.13
C PRO A 630 -29.87 -14.24 -18.21
N THR A 631 -28.89 -15.02 -17.79
CA THR A 631 -27.95 -15.72 -18.65
C THR A 631 -28.22 -17.22 -18.72
N GLU A 632 -28.82 -17.78 -17.67
CA GLU A 632 -29.13 -19.23 -17.58
C GLU A 632 -30.48 -19.55 -18.19
N GLU A 633 -30.55 -20.69 -18.89
CA GLU A 633 -31.75 -21.16 -19.58
C GLU A 633 -32.96 -21.25 -18.65
N LYS A 634 -32.77 -21.76 -17.43
CA LYS A 634 -33.78 -21.85 -16.39
C LYS A 634 -34.44 -20.51 -16.06
N ASP A 635 -33.61 -19.48 -15.90
CA ASP A 635 -34.07 -18.12 -15.57
C ASP A 635 -34.74 -17.47 -16.77
N ILE A 636 -34.27 -17.76 -17.99
CA ILE A 636 -34.90 -17.28 -19.24
C ILE A 636 -36.31 -17.89 -19.38
N GLU A 637 -36.48 -19.19 -19.11
CA GLU A 637 -37.78 -19.86 -19.16
C GLU A 637 -38.75 -19.26 -18.13
N LEU A 638 -38.28 -19.00 -16.90
CA LEU A 638 -39.07 -18.40 -15.86
C LEU A 638 -39.53 -16.99 -16.26
N LEU A 639 -38.63 -16.19 -16.83
CA LEU A 639 -38.96 -14.85 -17.33
C LEU A 639 -39.97 -14.88 -18.46
N ALA A 640 -39.82 -15.81 -19.40
CA ALA A 640 -40.75 -16.01 -20.50
C ALA A 640 -42.16 -16.34 -19.98
N ASN A 641 -42.27 -17.24 -19.02
CA ASN A 641 -43.57 -17.61 -18.40
C ASN A 641 -44.18 -16.43 -17.68
N THR A 642 -43.39 -15.67 -16.91
CA THR A 642 -43.86 -14.50 -16.13
C THR A 642 -44.35 -13.39 -17.05
N GLN A 643 -43.69 -13.16 -18.19
CA GLN A 643 -43.99 -12.08 -19.12
C GLN A 643 -45.02 -12.46 -20.20
N GLY A 644 -45.48 -13.71 -20.25
CA GLY A 644 -46.37 -14.22 -21.29
C GLY A 644 -45.74 -14.19 -22.68
N LYS A 645 -44.42 -14.35 -22.75
CA LYS A 645 -43.65 -14.38 -24.00
C LYS A 645 -43.03 -15.77 -24.19
N THR A 646 -42.59 -16.06 -25.40
CA THR A 646 -41.86 -17.30 -25.69
C THR A 646 -40.41 -17.17 -25.24
N VAL A 647 -39.74 -18.32 -25.06
CA VAL A 647 -38.30 -18.34 -24.75
C VAL A 647 -37.49 -17.67 -25.86
N GLU A 648 -37.89 -17.88 -27.11
CA GLU A 648 -37.25 -17.28 -28.29
C GLU A 648 -37.41 -15.75 -28.32
N GLU A 649 -38.58 -15.25 -27.91
CA GLU A 649 -38.82 -13.78 -27.80
C GLU A 649 -37.91 -13.16 -26.72
N ILE A 650 -37.78 -13.82 -25.58
CA ILE A 650 -36.88 -13.36 -24.49
C ILE A 650 -35.40 -13.40 -24.93
N LYS A 651 -34.98 -14.49 -25.58
CA LYS A 651 -33.63 -14.60 -26.15
C LYS A 651 -33.34 -13.51 -27.19
N ALA A 652 -34.33 -13.16 -28.00
CA ALA A 652 -34.20 -12.08 -28.98
C ALA A 652 -34.04 -10.71 -28.30
N ILE A 653 -34.78 -10.44 -27.22
CA ILE A 653 -34.65 -9.22 -26.42
C ILE A 653 -33.23 -9.16 -25.80
N ILE A 654 -32.77 -10.23 -25.18
CA ILE A 654 -31.43 -10.33 -24.57
C ILE A 654 -30.36 -10.07 -25.64
N ALA A 655 -30.47 -10.72 -26.81
CA ALA A 655 -29.52 -10.54 -27.91
C ALA A 655 -29.49 -9.08 -28.42
N SER A 656 -30.65 -8.41 -28.46
CA SER A 656 -30.77 -7.00 -28.88
C SER A 656 -30.08 -6.03 -27.90
N LEU A 657 -29.94 -6.43 -26.65
CA LEU A 657 -29.30 -5.63 -25.60
C LEU A 657 -27.79 -5.86 -25.51
N HIS A 658 -27.28 -6.87 -26.23
CA HIS A 658 -25.85 -7.17 -26.19
C HIS A 658 -25.02 -5.99 -26.68
N GLU A 659 -24.05 -5.58 -25.87
CA GLU A 659 -23.14 -4.47 -26.17
C GLU A 659 -21.77 -5.04 -26.56
N PHE A 660 -21.22 -4.59 -27.68
CA PHE A 660 -19.85 -4.92 -28.08
C PHE A 660 -18.83 -4.27 -27.13
N ASN A 661 -19.14 -3.07 -26.66
CA ASN A 661 -18.36 -2.35 -25.68
C ASN A 661 -19.31 -1.73 -24.64
N PRO A 662 -19.64 -2.44 -23.56
CA PRO A 662 -20.58 -1.95 -22.56
C PRO A 662 -20.22 -0.59 -21.95
N MET A 663 -18.94 -0.29 -21.80
CA MET A 663 -18.46 0.96 -21.24
C MET A 663 -18.88 2.16 -22.12
N MET A 664 -18.92 1.99 -23.43
CA MET A 664 -19.24 3.03 -24.41
C MET A 664 -20.64 2.90 -25.04
N GLY A 665 -21.46 2.03 -24.48
CA GLY A 665 -22.74 1.67 -25.05
C GLY A 665 -23.93 2.48 -24.53
N HIS A 666 -25.10 1.85 -24.57
CA HIS A 666 -26.38 2.42 -24.17
C HIS A 666 -26.56 2.33 -22.65
N ARG A 667 -26.01 3.29 -21.95
CA ARG A 667 -26.02 3.38 -20.48
C ARG A 667 -26.10 4.81 -19.98
N GLY A 668 -26.24 4.99 -18.68
CA GLY A 668 -26.21 6.28 -18.00
C GLY A 668 -27.27 7.24 -18.51
N CYS A 669 -26.89 8.48 -18.78
CA CYS A 669 -27.84 9.49 -19.30
C CYS A 669 -28.46 9.10 -20.65
N ARG A 670 -27.80 8.25 -21.43
CA ARG A 670 -28.31 7.75 -22.70
C ARG A 670 -29.58 6.91 -22.50
N LEU A 671 -29.64 6.12 -21.44
CA LEU A 671 -30.86 5.40 -21.02
C LEU A 671 -31.95 6.37 -20.60
N ALA A 672 -31.60 7.40 -19.84
CA ALA A 672 -32.54 8.41 -19.38
C ALA A 672 -33.11 9.26 -20.54
N VAL A 673 -32.36 9.46 -21.59
CA VAL A 673 -32.82 10.10 -22.83
C VAL A 673 -33.78 9.18 -23.60
N THR A 674 -33.40 7.91 -23.74
CA THR A 674 -34.20 6.92 -24.48
C THR A 674 -35.48 6.53 -23.71
N TYR A 675 -35.36 6.33 -22.40
CA TYR A 675 -36.43 5.92 -21.50
C TYR A 675 -36.58 6.89 -20.33
N PRO A 676 -37.09 8.12 -20.54
CA PRO A 676 -37.18 9.13 -19.49
C PRO A 676 -38.04 8.71 -18.30
N GLU A 677 -38.89 7.71 -18.46
CA GLU A 677 -39.77 7.16 -17.41
C GLU A 677 -38.91 6.61 -16.25
N ILE A 678 -37.74 6.08 -16.53
CA ILE A 678 -36.82 5.56 -15.50
C ILE A 678 -36.36 6.71 -14.61
N ALA A 679 -35.86 7.80 -15.19
CA ALA A 679 -35.48 9.00 -14.46
C ALA A 679 -36.62 9.61 -13.65
N ALA A 680 -37.80 9.63 -14.24
CA ALA A 680 -39.03 10.14 -13.54
C ALA A 680 -39.35 9.28 -12.32
N MET A 681 -39.32 7.96 -12.44
CA MET A 681 -39.53 7.03 -11.31
C MET A 681 -38.48 7.25 -10.21
N GLN A 682 -37.24 7.29 -10.55
CA GLN A 682 -36.17 7.49 -9.56
C GLN A 682 -36.29 8.84 -8.87
N THR A 683 -36.67 9.89 -9.61
CA THR A 683 -36.92 11.22 -9.04
C THR A 683 -38.07 11.20 -8.02
N ARG A 684 -39.18 10.54 -8.35
CA ARG A 684 -40.31 10.41 -7.40
C ARG A 684 -39.89 9.70 -6.12
N ALA A 685 -39.15 8.61 -6.27
CA ALA A 685 -38.66 7.83 -5.13
C ALA A 685 -37.73 8.66 -4.22
N VAL A 686 -36.79 9.40 -4.80
CA VAL A 686 -35.87 10.27 -4.05
C VAL A 686 -36.62 11.39 -3.32
N ILE A 687 -37.47 12.10 -4.03
CA ILE A 687 -38.15 13.28 -3.48
C ILE A 687 -39.15 12.87 -2.39
N LYS A 688 -39.94 11.81 -2.62
CA LYS A 688 -40.85 11.28 -1.61
C LYS A 688 -40.12 10.83 -0.34
N ALA A 689 -39.00 10.13 -0.54
CA ALA A 689 -38.15 9.68 0.57
C ALA A 689 -37.63 10.87 1.39
N ALA A 690 -37.09 11.88 0.70
CA ALA A 690 -36.58 13.09 1.35
C ALA A 690 -37.65 13.86 2.12
N ILE A 691 -38.83 14.00 1.56
CA ILE A 691 -39.99 14.66 2.24
C ILE A 691 -40.35 13.90 3.52
N ASN A 692 -40.51 12.57 3.41
CA ASN A 692 -40.92 11.74 4.56
C ASN A 692 -39.89 11.77 5.69
N VAL A 693 -38.62 11.62 5.35
CA VAL A 693 -37.53 11.61 6.35
C VAL A 693 -37.26 12.99 6.93
N SER A 694 -37.44 14.07 6.13
CA SER A 694 -37.35 15.44 6.64
C SER A 694 -38.39 15.69 7.75
N LYS A 695 -39.64 15.22 7.56
CA LYS A 695 -40.68 15.29 8.56
C LYS A 695 -40.37 14.47 9.80
N LYS A 696 -39.88 13.24 9.60
CA LYS A 696 -39.57 12.30 10.68
C LYS A 696 -38.42 12.80 11.57
N LEU A 697 -37.36 13.34 10.99
CA LEU A 697 -36.17 13.81 11.70
C LEU A 697 -36.25 15.28 12.14
N GLY A 698 -37.22 16.04 11.61
CA GLY A 698 -37.30 17.48 11.85
C GLY A 698 -36.15 18.28 11.23
N THR A 699 -35.48 17.74 10.22
CA THR A 699 -34.37 18.41 9.50
C THR A 699 -34.74 18.62 8.05
N LYS A 700 -34.15 19.63 7.42
CA LYS A 700 -34.35 19.88 5.98
C LYS A 700 -33.31 19.10 5.16
N ILE A 701 -33.69 17.97 4.57
CA ILE A 701 -32.89 17.21 3.66
C ILE A 701 -32.93 17.89 2.29
N VAL A 702 -31.73 18.07 1.66
CA VAL A 702 -31.61 18.59 0.32
C VAL A 702 -31.08 17.47 -0.58
N PRO A 703 -31.93 16.77 -1.32
CA PRO A 703 -31.48 15.72 -2.25
C PRO A 703 -30.49 16.24 -3.28
N GLU A 704 -29.44 15.46 -3.52
CA GLU A 704 -28.44 15.73 -4.56
C GLU A 704 -28.57 14.64 -5.62
N ILE A 705 -29.21 14.97 -6.74
CA ILE A 705 -29.46 14.05 -7.85
C ILE A 705 -28.35 14.19 -8.89
N MET A 706 -27.68 13.10 -9.19
CA MET A 706 -26.54 13.06 -10.09
C MET A 706 -26.85 12.25 -11.35
N ILE A 707 -26.71 12.91 -12.52
CA ILE A 707 -26.92 12.29 -13.82
C ILE A 707 -25.56 11.81 -14.35
N PRO A 708 -25.37 10.48 -14.57
CA PRO A 708 -24.11 9.93 -15.02
C PRO A 708 -23.89 10.03 -16.54
N LEU A 709 -22.65 9.96 -16.96
CA LEU A 709 -22.20 9.77 -18.35
C LEU A 709 -22.57 10.93 -19.31
N VAL A 710 -22.70 12.14 -18.79
CA VAL A 710 -22.99 13.31 -19.62
C VAL A 710 -21.74 13.72 -20.40
N GLY A 711 -21.87 13.89 -21.72
CA GLY A 711 -20.84 14.39 -22.61
C GLY A 711 -21.20 15.71 -23.30
N GLU A 712 -22.48 15.99 -23.40
CA GLU A 712 -23.05 17.20 -24.07
C GLU A 712 -24.03 17.86 -23.10
N VAL A 713 -23.95 19.19 -22.98
CA VAL A 713 -24.81 19.94 -22.06
C VAL A 713 -26.31 19.71 -22.35
N LYS A 714 -26.68 19.49 -23.61
CA LYS A 714 -28.07 19.23 -24.00
C LYS A 714 -28.59 17.89 -23.48
N GLU A 715 -27.74 16.90 -23.32
CA GLU A 715 -28.11 15.65 -22.65
C GLU A 715 -28.57 15.94 -21.21
N LEU A 716 -27.77 16.69 -20.48
CA LEU A 716 -28.08 17.08 -19.10
C LEU A 716 -29.33 17.95 -19.04
N ALA A 717 -29.44 18.93 -19.91
CA ALA A 717 -30.62 19.81 -19.95
C ALA A 717 -31.92 19.02 -20.16
N TYR A 718 -31.91 18.04 -21.06
CA TYR A 718 -33.05 17.17 -21.33
C TYR A 718 -33.45 16.36 -20.11
N VAL A 719 -32.50 15.65 -19.53
CA VAL A 719 -32.75 14.79 -18.36
C VAL A 719 -33.12 15.63 -17.13
N LYS A 720 -32.45 16.75 -16.91
CA LYS A 720 -32.74 17.69 -15.83
C LYS A 720 -34.17 18.22 -15.93
N LYS A 721 -34.68 18.51 -17.15
CA LYS A 721 -36.04 18.95 -17.35
C LYS A 721 -37.03 17.90 -16.85
N VAL A 722 -36.81 16.63 -17.19
CA VAL A 722 -37.64 15.52 -16.72
C VAL A 722 -37.61 15.43 -15.20
N VAL A 723 -36.42 15.49 -14.62
CA VAL A 723 -36.19 15.40 -13.17
C VAL A 723 -36.89 16.58 -12.44
N CYS A 724 -36.67 17.80 -12.90
CA CYS A 724 -37.23 18.99 -12.27
C CYS A 724 -38.76 19.05 -12.37
N GLU A 725 -39.34 18.73 -13.52
CA GLU A 725 -40.78 18.68 -13.69
C GLU A 725 -41.43 17.65 -12.76
N THR A 726 -40.80 16.47 -12.64
CA THR A 726 -41.27 15.40 -11.78
C THR A 726 -41.13 15.79 -10.30
N ALA A 727 -39.95 16.31 -9.91
CA ALA A 727 -39.65 16.72 -8.54
C ALA A 727 -40.61 17.83 -8.07
N ASP A 728 -40.75 18.87 -8.88
CA ASP A 728 -41.63 20.03 -8.57
C ASP A 728 -43.07 19.61 -8.41
N LYS A 729 -43.56 18.69 -9.23
CA LYS A 729 -44.89 18.12 -9.13
C LYS A 729 -45.10 17.38 -7.82
N VAL A 730 -44.17 16.51 -7.45
CA VAL A 730 -44.24 15.75 -6.19
C VAL A 730 -44.20 16.68 -4.98
N ILE A 731 -43.36 17.68 -5.00
CA ILE A 731 -43.21 18.67 -3.93
C ILE A 731 -44.55 19.48 -3.78
N ALA A 732 -45.11 19.93 -4.87
CA ALA A 732 -46.36 20.67 -4.87
C ALA A 732 -47.54 19.81 -4.36
N GLU A 733 -47.65 18.56 -4.82
CA GLU A 733 -48.70 17.62 -4.36
C GLU A 733 -48.56 17.31 -2.86
N ALA A 734 -47.37 17.28 -2.34
CA ALA A 734 -47.11 17.06 -0.89
C ALA A 734 -47.28 18.33 -0.04
N GLY A 735 -47.42 19.50 -0.65
CA GLY A 735 -47.44 20.79 0.06
C GLY A 735 -46.12 21.06 0.80
N SER A 736 -45.01 20.57 0.26
CA SER A 736 -43.69 20.69 0.90
C SER A 736 -42.90 21.89 0.36
N ASP A 737 -41.96 22.37 1.14
CA ASP A 737 -40.97 23.39 0.76
C ASP A 737 -39.60 22.79 0.44
N LEU A 738 -39.51 21.48 0.16
CA LEU A 738 -38.28 20.75 -0.08
C LEU A 738 -37.48 21.41 -1.21
N LYS A 739 -36.18 21.56 -0.97
CA LYS A 739 -35.20 22.00 -1.96
C LYS A 739 -34.39 20.80 -2.41
N TYR A 740 -33.93 20.79 -3.66
CA TYR A 740 -33.09 19.74 -4.21
C TYR A 740 -32.06 20.31 -5.19
N GLN A 741 -31.03 19.54 -5.53
CA GLN A 741 -30.02 19.91 -6.48
C GLN A 741 -29.91 18.84 -7.57
N VAL A 742 -29.64 19.26 -8.80
CA VAL A 742 -29.34 18.36 -9.92
C VAL A 742 -27.93 18.68 -10.43
N GLY A 743 -27.07 17.71 -10.41
CA GLY A 743 -25.70 17.82 -10.90
C GLY A 743 -25.34 16.66 -11.80
N THR A 744 -24.07 16.55 -12.14
CA THR A 744 -23.60 15.52 -13.05
C THR A 744 -22.29 14.92 -12.58
N MET A 745 -22.02 13.70 -13.05
CA MET A 745 -20.74 13.06 -12.94
C MET A 745 -19.88 13.50 -14.15
N ILE A 746 -18.72 14.08 -13.91
CA ILE A 746 -17.72 14.37 -14.95
C ILE A 746 -16.83 13.13 -15.07
N GLU A 747 -17.07 12.36 -16.08
CA GLU A 747 -16.38 11.08 -16.34
C GLU A 747 -16.04 10.86 -17.82
N ILE A 748 -16.53 11.72 -18.68
CA ILE A 748 -16.21 11.72 -20.12
C ILE A 748 -15.24 12.88 -20.39
N PRO A 749 -14.10 12.65 -21.06
CA PRO A 749 -13.15 13.73 -21.38
C PRO A 749 -13.78 14.97 -22.03
N ARG A 750 -14.75 14.79 -22.94
CA ARG A 750 -15.47 15.90 -23.55
C ARG A 750 -16.21 16.76 -22.53
N ALA A 751 -16.81 16.12 -21.51
CA ALA A 751 -17.48 16.84 -20.42
C ALA A 751 -16.49 17.72 -19.64
N ALA A 752 -15.30 17.22 -19.37
CA ALA A 752 -14.24 17.99 -18.71
C ALA A 752 -13.81 19.20 -19.54
N LEU A 753 -13.65 19.01 -20.85
CA LEU A 753 -13.27 20.07 -21.79
C LEU A 753 -14.35 21.14 -21.95
N THR A 754 -15.61 20.81 -21.74
CA THR A 754 -16.77 21.70 -21.87
C THR A 754 -17.48 21.96 -20.55
N ALA A 755 -16.75 21.86 -19.44
CA ALA A 755 -17.32 21.96 -18.10
C ALA A 755 -17.97 23.31 -17.79
N ASP A 756 -17.53 24.40 -18.41
CA ASP A 756 -18.16 25.72 -18.32
C ASP A 756 -19.58 25.69 -18.91
N GLU A 757 -19.80 25.02 -20.02
CA GLU A 757 -21.11 24.84 -20.63
C GLU A 757 -22.01 23.97 -19.72
N ILE A 758 -21.47 22.85 -19.24
CA ILE A 758 -22.22 21.91 -18.40
C ILE A 758 -22.58 22.52 -17.05
N ALA A 759 -21.73 23.36 -16.48
CA ALA A 759 -21.98 24.05 -15.22
C ALA A 759 -23.14 25.05 -15.27
N LYS A 760 -23.58 25.46 -16.44
CA LYS A 760 -24.78 26.28 -16.61
C LYS A 760 -26.05 25.50 -16.21
N GLU A 761 -26.04 24.19 -16.40
CA GLU A 761 -27.12 23.29 -16.03
C GLU A 761 -26.85 22.51 -14.74
N ALA A 762 -25.62 22.10 -14.48
CA ALA A 762 -25.23 21.32 -13.32
C ALA A 762 -24.99 22.22 -12.10
N GLU A 763 -25.62 21.92 -10.99
CA GLU A 763 -25.42 22.61 -9.72
C GLU A 763 -24.24 22.09 -8.92
N PHE A 764 -23.75 20.88 -9.24
CA PHE A 764 -22.55 20.30 -8.72
C PHE A 764 -21.89 19.36 -9.72
N PHE A 765 -20.59 19.12 -9.55
CA PHE A 765 -19.83 18.10 -10.26
C PHE A 765 -19.32 17.05 -9.30
N SER A 766 -19.35 15.78 -9.73
CA SER A 766 -18.62 14.70 -9.10
C SER A 766 -17.74 14.03 -10.17
N PHE A 767 -16.44 13.96 -9.93
CA PHE A 767 -15.52 13.35 -10.90
C PHE A 767 -15.58 11.83 -10.76
N GLY A 768 -16.05 11.15 -11.79
CA GLY A 768 -16.06 9.69 -11.92
C GLY A 768 -14.72 9.24 -12.49
N THR A 769 -13.69 9.19 -11.68
CA THR A 769 -12.32 9.01 -12.16
C THR A 769 -12.02 7.63 -12.73
N ASN A 770 -12.83 6.62 -12.43
CA ASN A 770 -12.66 5.30 -13.05
C ASN A 770 -12.91 5.37 -14.56
N ASP A 771 -14.07 5.87 -14.97
CA ASP A 771 -14.42 6.05 -16.39
C ASP A 771 -13.55 7.13 -17.06
N LEU A 772 -13.28 8.21 -16.37
CA LEU A 772 -12.44 9.28 -16.90
C LEU A 772 -11.04 8.75 -17.21
N THR A 773 -10.49 7.90 -16.34
CA THR A 773 -9.19 7.25 -16.57
C THR A 773 -9.24 6.31 -17.76
N GLN A 774 -10.25 5.44 -17.83
CA GLN A 774 -10.43 4.51 -18.95
C GLN A 774 -10.48 5.24 -20.30
N MET A 775 -11.26 6.29 -20.38
CA MET A 775 -11.44 7.04 -21.65
C MET A 775 -10.23 7.90 -21.98
N THR A 776 -9.51 8.40 -20.99
CA THR A 776 -8.31 9.22 -21.23
C THR A 776 -7.13 8.36 -21.67
N PHE A 777 -6.93 7.19 -21.07
CA PHE A 777 -5.89 6.25 -21.49
C PHE A 777 -6.29 5.42 -22.70
N GLY A 778 -7.58 5.27 -22.96
CA GLY A 778 -8.07 4.52 -24.11
C GLY A 778 -8.03 3.00 -23.93
N PHE A 779 -8.09 2.50 -22.69
CA PHE A 779 -8.21 1.07 -22.43
C PHE A 779 -9.19 0.80 -21.28
N SER A 780 -9.77 -0.40 -21.32
CA SER A 780 -10.70 -0.86 -20.31
C SER A 780 -9.95 -1.33 -19.06
N ARG A 781 -10.47 -0.98 -17.90
CA ARG A 781 -9.99 -1.46 -16.60
C ARG A 781 -9.98 -3.01 -16.53
N ASP A 782 -11.02 -3.64 -17.09
CA ASP A 782 -11.17 -5.09 -17.05
C ASP A 782 -10.18 -5.82 -17.98
N ASP A 783 -9.73 -5.16 -19.05
CA ASP A 783 -8.76 -5.73 -19.98
C ASP A 783 -7.31 -5.37 -19.69
N ALA A 784 -7.09 -4.35 -18.87
CA ALA A 784 -5.75 -3.81 -18.61
C ALA A 784 -4.78 -4.83 -17.97
N GLY A 785 -5.29 -5.79 -17.20
CA GLY A 785 -4.47 -6.83 -16.59
C GLY A 785 -3.68 -7.68 -17.58
N LYS A 786 -4.08 -7.68 -18.84
CA LYS A 786 -3.40 -8.44 -19.90
C LYS A 786 -2.04 -7.84 -20.29
N PHE A 787 -1.82 -6.54 -20.04
CA PHE A 787 -0.61 -5.85 -20.49
C PHE A 787 0.04 -4.97 -19.43
N LEU A 788 -0.64 -4.60 -18.34
CA LEU A 788 -0.10 -3.68 -17.33
C LEU A 788 1.19 -4.21 -16.67
N ASP A 789 1.28 -5.50 -16.41
CA ASP A 789 2.49 -6.09 -15.80
C ASP A 789 3.71 -5.87 -16.69
N ALA A 790 3.58 -6.04 -18.01
CA ALA A 790 4.64 -5.75 -18.96
C ALA A 790 5.02 -4.26 -18.95
N TYR A 791 4.05 -3.37 -18.78
CA TYR A 791 4.29 -1.93 -18.68
C TYR A 791 5.08 -1.57 -17.42
N TYR A 792 4.78 -2.22 -16.29
CA TYR A 792 5.54 -2.04 -15.06
C TYR A 792 6.96 -2.58 -15.20
N ASP A 793 7.11 -3.77 -15.76
CA ASP A 793 8.42 -4.40 -15.96
C ASP A 793 9.33 -3.57 -16.87
N ARG A 794 8.75 -2.90 -17.85
CA ARG A 794 9.45 -2.03 -18.80
C ARG A 794 9.52 -0.57 -18.38
N LYS A 795 9.01 -0.25 -17.17
CA LYS A 795 9.04 1.09 -16.59
C LYS A 795 8.29 2.15 -17.41
N ILE A 796 7.26 1.72 -18.15
CA ILE A 796 6.38 2.63 -18.87
C ILE A 796 5.40 3.29 -17.88
N TYR A 797 4.83 2.48 -16.96
CA TYR A 797 4.04 2.97 -15.83
C TYR A 797 4.72 2.57 -14.53
N GLU A 798 4.76 3.49 -13.57
CA GLU A 798 5.22 3.21 -12.21
C GLU A 798 4.08 2.71 -11.32
N ASN A 799 2.86 3.17 -11.58
CA ASN A 799 1.67 2.86 -10.77
C ASN A 799 0.49 2.44 -11.64
N ASP A 800 -0.44 1.73 -11.03
CA ASP A 800 -1.74 1.44 -11.63
C ASP A 800 -2.56 2.75 -11.68
N PRO A 801 -2.93 3.24 -12.87
CA PRO A 801 -3.68 4.48 -13.00
C PRO A 801 -5.10 4.42 -12.42
N PHE A 802 -5.61 3.22 -12.14
CA PHE A 802 -6.90 3.01 -11.47
C PHE A 802 -6.79 3.05 -9.94
N ALA A 803 -5.63 2.76 -9.39
CA ALA A 803 -5.38 2.84 -7.95
C ALA A 803 -4.96 4.24 -7.52
N LYS A 804 -4.12 4.89 -8.33
CA LYS A 804 -3.65 6.25 -8.12
C LYS A 804 -3.99 7.12 -9.32
N ILE A 805 -4.53 8.30 -9.07
CA ILE A 805 -4.88 9.21 -10.16
C ILE A 805 -3.65 9.61 -10.98
N ASP A 806 -3.76 9.49 -12.28
CA ASP A 806 -2.80 10.05 -13.22
C ASP A 806 -2.89 11.58 -13.17
N GLN A 807 -1.91 12.21 -12.53
CA GLN A 807 -1.92 13.65 -12.31
C GLN A 807 -1.54 14.43 -13.58
N ILE A 808 -0.97 13.76 -14.59
CA ILE A 808 -0.51 14.40 -15.83
C ILE A 808 -1.67 14.55 -16.83
N GLY A 809 -2.30 13.45 -17.22
CA GLY A 809 -3.38 13.46 -18.21
C GLY A 809 -4.77 13.64 -17.59
N VAL A 810 -5.19 12.65 -16.79
CA VAL A 810 -6.48 12.69 -16.09
C VAL A 810 -6.56 13.90 -15.16
N GLY A 811 -5.47 14.18 -14.45
CA GLY A 811 -5.36 15.31 -13.53
C GLY A 811 -5.52 16.67 -14.24
N LYS A 812 -5.03 16.81 -15.46
CA LYS A 812 -5.26 18.03 -16.27
C LYS A 812 -6.73 18.23 -16.57
N LEU A 813 -7.44 17.15 -16.90
CA LEU A 813 -8.87 17.20 -17.18
C LEU A 813 -9.66 17.58 -15.92
N VAL A 814 -9.33 17.00 -14.76
CA VAL A 814 -9.97 17.33 -13.49
C VAL A 814 -9.73 18.80 -13.13
N LYS A 815 -8.52 19.28 -13.23
CA LYS A 815 -8.15 20.67 -12.95
C LYS A 815 -8.89 21.63 -13.90
N MET A 816 -8.88 21.33 -15.18
CA MET A 816 -9.57 22.11 -16.20
C MET A 816 -11.08 22.19 -15.93
N ALA A 817 -11.71 21.05 -15.65
CA ALA A 817 -13.13 20.99 -15.35
C ALA A 817 -13.48 21.76 -14.08
N ALA A 818 -12.64 21.69 -13.04
CA ALA A 818 -12.83 22.46 -11.82
C ALA A 818 -12.77 23.95 -12.06
N GLU A 819 -11.78 24.43 -12.81
CA GLU A 819 -11.60 25.84 -13.15
C GLU A 819 -12.75 26.35 -14.04
N LEU A 820 -13.10 25.63 -15.10
CA LEU A 820 -14.19 25.97 -16.00
C LEU A 820 -15.54 25.95 -15.28
N GLY A 821 -15.78 24.95 -14.42
CA GLY A 821 -17.01 24.88 -13.65
C GLY A 821 -17.18 26.07 -12.72
N ARG A 822 -16.14 26.47 -12.03
CA ARG A 822 -16.14 27.65 -11.14
C ARG A 822 -16.24 28.97 -11.88
N SER A 823 -15.70 29.05 -13.09
CA SER A 823 -15.86 30.24 -13.94
C SER A 823 -17.33 30.51 -14.31
N ALA A 824 -18.09 29.45 -14.57
CA ALA A 824 -19.50 29.56 -14.92
C ALA A 824 -20.43 29.58 -13.68
N ARG A 825 -20.03 28.91 -12.61
CA ARG A 825 -20.79 28.81 -11.34
C ARG A 825 -19.81 28.86 -10.16
N PRO A 826 -19.50 30.08 -9.63
CA PRO A 826 -18.46 30.25 -8.62
C PRO A 826 -18.64 29.43 -7.34
N ASP A 827 -19.85 29.11 -6.96
CA ASP A 827 -20.20 28.33 -5.77
C ASP A 827 -20.43 26.84 -6.04
N ILE A 828 -20.06 26.36 -7.23
CA ILE A 828 -20.26 24.95 -7.58
C ILE A 828 -19.51 24.02 -6.62
N LYS A 829 -20.20 23.00 -6.12
CA LYS A 829 -19.62 21.96 -5.29
C LYS A 829 -18.91 20.94 -6.19
N LEU A 830 -17.68 20.64 -5.86
CA LEU A 830 -16.82 19.74 -6.62
C LEU A 830 -16.37 18.56 -5.75
N GLY A 831 -16.69 17.36 -6.17
CA GLY A 831 -16.27 16.15 -5.47
C GLY A 831 -15.65 15.11 -6.39
N ILE A 832 -15.04 14.10 -5.78
CA ILE A 832 -14.50 12.94 -6.48
C ILE A 832 -15.09 11.69 -5.83
N CYS A 833 -15.48 10.69 -6.61
CA CYS A 833 -16.12 9.49 -6.11
C CYS A 833 -15.58 8.17 -6.66
N GLY A 834 -14.53 8.20 -7.48
CA GLY A 834 -13.86 6.98 -7.95
C GLY A 834 -13.03 6.31 -6.85
N GLU A 835 -12.38 5.21 -7.17
CA GLU A 835 -11.48 4.49 -6.25
C GLU A 835 -10.35 5.39 -5.72
N HIS A 836 -10.00 6.42 -6.46
CA HIS A 836 -8.98 7.39 -6.10
C HIS A 836 -9.30 8.20 -4.83
N GLY A 837 -10.58 8.32 -4.46
CA GLY A 837 -11.00 9.10 -3.29
C GLY A 837 -10.46 8.60 -1.95
N GLY A 838 -10.00 7.36 -1.88
CA GLY A 838 -9.37 6.77 -0.70
C GLY A 838 -7.85 6.63 -0.79
N ASP A 839 -7.24 7.05 -1.89
CA ASP A 839 -5.79 6.99 -2.07
C ASP A 839 -5.13 8.28 -1.58
N PRO A 840 -4.14 8.21 -0.66
CA PRO A 840 -3.53 9.42 -0.09
C PRO A 840 -2.96 10.40 -1.11
N SER A 841 -2.27 9.93 -2.14
CA SER A 841 -1.69 10.81 -3.18
C SER A 841 -2.75 11.50 -4.02
N SER A 842 -3.84 10.79 -4.29
CA SER A 842 -4.99 11.33 -5.02
C SER A 842 -5.76 12.35 -4.18
N VAL A 843 -5.90 12.12 -2.88
CA VAL A 843 -6.51 13.06 -1.95
C VAL A 843 -5.68 14.36 -1.88
N GLU A 844 -4.36 14.26 -1.82
CA GLU A 844 -3.47 15.42 -1.86
C GLU A 844 -3.67 16.21 -3.18
N PHE A 845 -3.77 15.54 -4.30
CA PHE A 845 -4.08 16.16 -5.59
C PHE A 845 -5.43 16.90 -5.55
N CYS A 846 -6.48 16.26 -5.00
CA CYS A 846 -7.79 16.89 -4.86
C CYS A 846 -7.75 18.15 -4.00
N HIS A 847 -6.94 18.14 -2.93
CA HIS A 847 -6.71 19.32 -2.10
C HIS A 847 -6.06 20.45 -2.91
N LYS A 848 -5.03 20.15 -3.69
CA LYS A 848 -4.32 21.14 -4.53
C LYS A 848 -5.21 21.77 -5.59
N VAL A 849 -6.06 20.95 -6.21
CA VAL A 849 -7.02 21.43 -7.21
C VAL A 849 -8.15 22.25 -6.57
N GLY A 850 -8.34 22.12 -5.27
CA GLY A 850 -9.36 22.86 -4.52
C GLY A 850 -10.74 22.23 -4.61
N LEU A 851 -10.86 20.92 -4.66
CA LEU A 851 -12.13 20.24 -4.59
C LEU A 851 -12.80 20.47 -3.22
N THR A 852 -14.11 20.32 -3.16
CA THR A 852 -14.91 20.50 -1.95
C THR A 852 -14.81 19.27 -1.04
N TYR A 853 -14.90 18.07 -1.63
CA TYR A 853 -14.84 16.81 -0.90
C TYR A 853 -14.24 15.68 -1.73
N VAL A 854 -13.80 14.64 -1.02
CA VAL A 854 -13.49 13.34 -1.59
C VAL A 854 -14.48 12.32 -1.06
N SER A 855 -14.81 11.30 -1.85
CA SER A 855 -15.73 10.23 -1.46
C SER A 855 -15.07 8.88 -1.72
N CYS A 856 -15.14 7.99 -0.74
CA CYS A 856 -14.46 6.70 -0.78
C CYS A 856 -15.28 5.61 -0.07
N SER A 857 -14.84 4.35 -0.18
CA SER A 857 -15.47 3.26 0.54
C SER A 857 -15.42 3.51 2.05
N PRO A 858 -16.36 2.95 2.84
CA PRO A 858 -16.47 3.23 4.28
C PRO A 858 -15.18 3.06 5.07
N PHE A 859 -14.44 1.98 4.83
CA PHE A 859 -13.22 1.68 5.57
C PHE A 859 -12.03 2.58 5.20
N ARG A 860 -12.12 3.30 4.08
CA ARG A 860 -11.11 4.26 3.65
C ARG A 860 -11.35 5.68 4.17
N VAL A 861 -12.48 5.92 4.80
CA VAL A 861 -12.82 7.25 5.34
C VAL A 861 -11.75 7.78 6.30
N PRO A 862 -11.25 7.03 7.28
CA PRO A 862 -10.17 7.51 8.14
C PRO A 862 -8.89 7.85 7.38
N ILE A 863 -8.53 7.03 6.40
CA ILE A 863 -7.35 7.25 5.54
C ILE A 863 -7.49 8.57 4.79
N ALA A 864 -8.64 8.81 4.18
CA ALA A 864 -8.92 10.04 3.44
C ALA A 864 -8.91 11.28 4.36
N ARG A 865 -9.46 11.17 5.56
CA ARG A 865 -9.44 12.25 6.56
C ARG A 865 -8.02 12.63 6.95
N LEU A 866 -7.19 11.63 7.23
CA LEU A 866 -5.79 11.86 7.59
C LEU A 866 -5.00 12.42 6.41
N ALA A 867 -5.17 11.88 5.21
CA ALA A 867 -4.50 12.36 4.00
C ALA A 867 -4.89 13.81 3.67
N ALA A 868 -6.17 14.15 3.82
CA ALA A 868 -6.65 15.52 3.63
C ALA A 868 -6.03 16.50 4.63
N ALA A 869 -5.89 16.08 5.89
CA ALA A 869 -5.23 16.88 6.93
C ALA A 869 -3.76 17.09 6.62
N GLN A 870 -3.06 16.05 6.20
CA GLN A 870 -1.65 16.13 5.84
C GLN A 870 -1.42 17.05 4.64
N ALA A 871 -2.30 17.00 3.65
CA ALA A 871 -2.24 17.90 2.48
C ALA A 871 -2.39 19.36 2.90
N SER A 872 -3.35 19.66 3.78
CA SER A 872 -3.58 21.00 4.31
C SER A 872 -2.40 21.51 5.15
N ILE A 873 -1.83 20.68 5.99
CA ILE A 873 -0.67 21.02 6.83
C ILE A 873 0.55 21.32 5.96
N LYS A 874 0.74 20.56 4.90
CA LYS A 874 1.86 20.72 3.96
C LYS A 874 1.80 22.05 3.20
N ASP A 875 0.60 22.50 2.82
CA ASP A 875 0.41 23.78 2.13
C ASP A 875 0.62 25.00 3.03
N ASN A 876 0.44 24.85 4.33
CA ASN A 876 0.53 25.94 5.31
C ASN A 876 1.90 26.03 6.00
N LYS A 877 2.94 25.41 5.43
CA LYS A 877 4.32 25.49 5.94
C LYS A 877 5.05 26.69 5.35
#